data_6375d9f2dc64d2f640d9ca93f4c75d96
#
_entry.id   6375d9f2dc64d2f640d9ca93f4c75d96
#
_cell.length_a   1.000
_cell.length_b   1.000
_cell.length_c   1.000
_cell.angle_alpha   90.00
_cell.angle_beta   90.00
_cell.angle_gamma   90.00
#
_symmetry.space_group_name_H-M   'P 1'
#
loop_
_entity.id
_entity.type
_entity.pdbx_description
1 polymer ?
#
loop_
_entity_poly.entity_id
_entity_poly.type
_entity_poly.pdbx_seq_one_letter_code
_entity_poly.pdbx_strand_id
1 'polypeptide(L)'
;MKKKTRKKKRNTKKKDNMPYRYLIALLIIGLIFAGIFQFGIIGVGIDSLFTYFTGSARFYAYILILLITIYYTVNQKMIPLNRRVNGWLLMLVALPSLLQVIEHIFIGKPILPLFNSIYELQSRPGIHFFGGGIIGYLYDIVFSTLISTFGSLILSLLMITISILLILGRSIRLAAEKTFLWIMKSLRLFMAKVTDYATKDRATPQNEVIDVSDLPELTQDTEDIPIYDSVQQFDKDEVHVHAEEMITTSKDVTTEIDDTRHDTVVHTSATTEDENPDYKLPPITLLHPAAEKAKNNMQTVKKRGQLLETTLKNFGVNAKVSQIKIGPAVTQYEIQPAMGVKVSRIVNLHNDIALALAAKDIRIEAPIPGKSAVGIEVPNQSISMVTLREVLEASPVKDNKLKVVLGRDISGEAITAELDKMPHLLVAGATGSGKSVCINGIITSILMNAKPHEVKLMMIDPKMVELNVYNGIPHLLTPVVTNPQKAAQALQKIVGEMERRYDLFSHTGTRNIKGYNAYLERQNKEMNEKNALLPYIVVIVDELADLMMVASKDVEAAIMRLAQMARAAGIHLIIATQRPSVDVITGLIKANIPSRIAFSVSSAVDSRTILDSQGAEKLLGKGDMLYLPYGQSKPTRIQGAFLSDAEVEAVVHFVTSQQSANYVEEMTPGNVMENETNSEDELYQDVYAFVIEKQKASASLLQRQFRIGYNRAARLIDELEANGVIGPATGSKPRNVLIEQNEE
;
A
#
# COMPACT_ATOMS: atom_id res chain seq x y z
N MET A 1 -31.42 41.04 -84.75
CA MET A 1 -30.05 41.05 -84.26
C MET A 1 -29.88 41.95 -83.03
N LYS A 2 -29.82 41.43 -81.83
CA LYS A 2 -29.53 42.23 -80.63
C LYS A 2 -28.31 41.65 -79.92
N LYS A 3 -27.20 42.37 -79.91
CA LYS A 3 -25.96 42.04 -79.23
C LYS A 3 -26.10 42.17 -77.72
N LYS A 4 -25.89 41.06 -76.97
CA LYS A 4 -25.78 41.06 -75.51
C LYS A 4 -24.35 41.50 -75.12
N THR A 5 -24.23 42.67 -74.52
CA THR A 5 -23.01 43.12 -73.86
C THR A 5 -22.77 42.39 -72.56
N ARG A 6 -21.68 41.67 -72.44
CA ARG A 6 -21.22 40.95 -71.18
C ARG A 6 -20.52 42.00 -70.26
N LYS A 7 -21.19 42.33 -69.13
CA LYS A 7 -20.56 43.16 -68.08
C LYS A 7 -19.55 42.28 -67.30
N LYS A 8 -18.26 42.67 -67.43
CA LYS A 8 -17.14 42.09 -66.68
C LYS A 8 -17.30 42.49 -65.19
N LYS A 9 -17.57 41.56 -64.27
CA LYS A 9 -17.53 41.78 -62.83
C LYS A 9 -16.08 42.02 -62.39
N ARG A 10 -15.80 43.21 -61.91
CA ARG A 10 -14.53 43.62 -61.31
C ARG A 10 -14.39 42.88 -59.98
N ASN A 11 -13.51 41.86 -59.89
CA ASN A 11 -13.09 41.24 -58.64
C ASN A 11 -12.27 42.25 -57.83
N THR A 12 -12.86 42.85 -56.82
CA THR A 12 -12.11 43.57 -55.81
C THR A 12 -11.42 42.52 -54.91
N LYS A 13 -10.11 42.36 -55.11
CA LYS A 13 -9.24 41.62 -54.20
C LYS A 13 -9.38 42.27 -52.80
N LYS A 14 -10.05 41.64 -51.86
CA LYS A 14 -9.95 41.96 -50.44
C LYS A 14 -8.47 41.84 -50.04
N LYS A 15 -7.90 42.93 -49.57
CA LYS A 15 -6.56 42.97 -49.00
C LYS A 15 -6.52 41.97 -47.83
N ASP A 16 -5.80 40.89 -48.02
CA ASP A 16 -5.64 39.89 -46.97
C ASP A 16 -4.78 40.48 -45.84
N ASN A 17 -5.39 40.66 -44.66
CA ASN A 17 -4.68 40.97 -43.42
C ASN A 17 -3.98 39.71 -42.90
N MET A 18 -3.19 39.04 -43.74
CA MET A 18 -2.54 37.76 -43.46
C MET A 18 -1.66 37.72 -42.21
N PRO A 19 -0.82 38.70 -41.88
CA PRO A 19 0.10 38.57 -40.74
C PRO A 19 -0.61 38.60 -39.39
N TYR A 20 -1.67 39.38 -39.22
CA TYR A 20 -2.33 39.53 -37.92
C TYR A 20 -3.09 38.29 -37.46
N ARG A 21 -3.62 37.49 -38.34
CA ARG A 21 -4.39 36.26 -37.97
C ARG A 21 -3.49 35.18 -37.41
N TYR A 22 -2.34 34.96 -38.03
CA TYR A 22 -1.36 33.98 -37.52
C TYR A 22 -0.77 34.44 -36.20
N LEU A 23 -0.57 35.75 -36.02
CA LEU A 23 -0.08 36.33 -34.78
C LEU A 23 -1.10 36.17 -33.64
N ILE A 24 -2.39 36.41 -33.88
CA ILE A 24 -3.46 36.18 -32.93
C ILE A 24 -3.60 34.70 -32.60
N ALA A 25 -3.53 33.80 -33.59
CA ALA A 25 -3.60 32.36 -33.35
C ALA A 25 -2.43 31.87 -32.49
N LEU A 26 -1.19 32.38 -32.80
CA LEU A 26 0.00 32.05 -32.01
C LEU A 26 -0.14 32.55 -30.56
N LEU A 27 -0.66 33.76 -30.37
CA LEU A 27 -0.91 34.30 -29.03
C LEU A 27 -1.93 33.48 -28.25
N ILE A 28 -3.05 33.09 -28.88
CA ILE A 28 -4.06 32.22 -28.22
C ILE A 28 -3.46 30.86 -27.87
N ILE A 29 -2.72 30.24 -28.77
CA ILE A 29 -2.02 28.97 -28.54
C ILE A 29 -1.03 29.12 -27.38
N GLY A 30 -0.22 30.20 -27.38
CA GLY A 30 0.71 30.50 -26.30
C GLY A 30 0.04 30.67 -24.94
N LEU A 31 -1.10 31.37 -24.89
CA LEU A 31 -1.88 31.51 -23.67
C LEU A 31 -2.48 30.18 -23.17
N ILE A 32 -2.95 29.33 -24.10
CA ILE A 32 -3.43 27.97 -23.75
C ILE A 32 -2.29 27.12 -23.16
N PHE A 33 -1.10 27.16 -23.78
CA PHE A 33 0.08 26.45 -23.23
C PHE A 33 0.48 27.00 -21.85
N ALA A 34 0.51 28.33 -21.69
CA ALA A 34 0.80 28.95 -20.41
C ALA A 34 -0.20 28.51 -19.32
N GLY A 35 -1.49 28.39 -19.67
CA GLY A 35 -2.52 27.89 -18.76
C GLY A 35 -2.34 26.41 -18.42
N ILE A 36 -2.16 25.54 -19.41
CA ILE A 36 -2.00 24.09 -19.20
C ILE A 36 -0.80 23.77 -18.30
N PHE A 37 0.33 24.45 -18.51
CA PHE A 37 1.56 24.24 -17.75
C PHE A 37 1.71 25.20 -16.56
N GLN A 38 0.73 26.06 -16.32
CA GLN A 38 0.68 27.00 -15.20
C GLN A 38 1.94 27.89 -15.11
N PHE A 39 2.43 28.39 -16.26
CA PHE A 39 3.63 29.21 -16.29
C PHE A 39 3.42 30.57 -15.63
N GLY A 40 3.98 30.75 -14.43
CA GLY A 40 3.95 31.96 -13.65
C GLY A 40 2.52 32.44 -13.30
N ILE A 41 2.39 33.67 -12.85
CA ILE A 41 1.11 34.25 -12.37
C ILE A 41 0.05 34.26 -13.49
N ILE A 42 0.44 34.54 -14.74
CA ILE A 42 -0.46 34.59 -15.87
C ILE A 42 -1.02 33.21 -16.20
N GLY A 43 -0.16 32.18 -16.23
CA GLY A 43 -0.59 30.80 -16.51
C GLY A 43 -1.53 30.26 -15.44
N VAL A 44 -1.20 30.46 -14.16
CA VAL A 44 -2.08 30.09 -13.05
C VAL A 44 -3.41 30.86 -13.12
N GLY A 45 -3.41 32.15 -13.45
CA GLY A 45 -4.63 32.95 -13.60
C GLY A 45 -5.54 32.45 -14.73
N ILE A 46 -4.97 32.09 -15.88
CA ILE A 46 -5.70 31.52 -17.02
C ILE A 46 -6.31 30.15 -16.63
N ASP A 47 -5.50 29.26 -16.02
CA ASP A 47 -5.99 27.96 -15.61
C ASP A 47 -7.08 28.07 -14.54
N SER A 48 -6.95 29.00 -13.59
CA SER A 48 -7.97 29.29 -12.58
C SER A 48 -9.28 29.81 -13.19
N LEU A 49 -9.19 30.62 -14.25
CA LEU A 49 -10.37 31.10 -14.96
C LEU A 49 -11.12 29.95 -15.64
N PHE A 50 -10.43 29.07 -16.34
CA PHE A 50 -11.04 27.89 -16.98
C PHE A 50 -11.59 26.92 -15.94
N THR A 51 -10.88 26.73 -14.85
CA THR A 51 -11.33 25.89 -13.71
C THR A 51 -12.57 26.48 -13.04
N TYR A 52 -12.65 27.78 -12.89
CA TYR A 52 -13.83 28.45 -12.36
C TYR A 52 -15.08 28.15 -13.18
N PHE A 53 -14.99 28.17 -14.53
CA PHE A 53 -16.13 27.88 -15.39
C PHE A 53 -16.44 26.40 -15.55
N THR A 54 -15.44 25.56 -15.75
CA THR A 54 -15.62 24.15 -16.17
C THR A 54 -15.05 23.13 -15.19
N GLY A 55 -14.48 23.56 -14.06
CA GLY A 55 -13.89 22.69 -13.06
C GLY A 55 -12.77 21.81 -13.62
N SER A 56 -12.76 20.55 -13.22
CA SER A 56 -11.79 19.57 -13.72
C SER A 56 -11.92 19.24 -15.21
N ALA A 57 -13.02 19.67 -15.87
CA ALA A 57 -13.21 19.55 -17.32
C ALA A 57 -12.44 20.64 -18.14
N ARG A 58 -11.66 21.51 -17.52
CA ARG A 58 -10.89 22.59 -18.19
C ARG A 58 -10.03 22.12 -19.36
N PHE A 59 -9.46 20.94 -19.27
CA PHE A 59 -8.65 20.38 -20.37
C PHE A 59 -9.46 20.15 -21.65
N TYR A 60 -10.72 19.76 -21.53
CA TYR A 60 -11.63 19.68 -22.67
C TYR A 60 -11.89 21.04 -23.28
N ALA A 61 -12.10 22.09 -22.47
CA ALA A 61 -12.28 23.46 -22.95
C ALA A 61 -11.02 23.97 -23.69
N TYR A 62 -9.83 23.69 -23.21
CA TYR A 62 -8.57 24.01 -23.88
C TYR A 62 -8.46 23.36 -25.26
N ILE A 63 -8.74 22.04 -25.33
CA ILE A 63 -8.72 21.31 -26.61
C ILE A 63 -9.73 21.89 -27.59
N LEU A 64 -10.93 22.23 -27.13
CA LEU A 64 -11.98 22.80 -27.98
C LEU A 64 -11.56 24.16 -28.56
N ILE A 65 -11.02 25.07 -27.74
CA ILE A 65 -10.55 26.38 -28.18
C ILE A 65 -9.36 26.24 -29.15
N LEU A 66 -8.45 25.30 -28.87
CA LEU A 66 -7.31 25.02 -29.77
C LEU A 66 -7.82 24.59 -31.16
N LEU A 67 -8.75 23.65 -31.23
CA LEU A 67 -9.35 23.18 -32.48
C LEU A 67 -10.11 24.28 -33.23
N ILE A 68 -10.85 25.14 -32.51
CA ILE A 68 -11.52 26.30 -33.10
C ILE A 68 -10.50 27.28 -33.69
N THR A 69 -9.43 27.56 -32.96
CA THR A 69 -8.38 28.49 -33.39
C THR A 69 -7.67 27.97 -34.63
N ILE A 70 -7.30 26.71 -34.68
CA ILE A 70 -6.68 26.05 -35.82
C ILE A 70 -7.62 26.07 -37.03
N TYR A 71 -8.89 25.68 -36.87
CA TYR A 71 -9.87 25.68 -37.94
C TYR A 71 -10.09 27.05 -38.53
N TYR A 72 -10.24 28.09 -37.69
CA TYR A 72 -10.45 29.47 -38.14
C TYR A 72 -9.20 30.01 -38.88
N THR A 73 -8.01 29.68 -38.41
CA THR A 73 -6.74 30.12 -39.04
C THR A 73 -6.56 29.50 -40.41
N VAL A 74 -6.88 28.18 -40.57
CA VAL A 74 -6.73 27.47 -41.85
C VAL A 74 -7.84 27.83 -42.84
N ASN A 75 -9.10 27.79 -42.43
CA ASN A 75 -10.25 27.88 -43.33
C ASN A 75 -10.76 29.32 -43.56
N GLN A 76 -10.33 30.30 -42.76
CA GLN A 76 -10.76 31.69 -42.82
C GLN A 76 -12.29 31.90 -42.75
N LYS A 77 -13.00 30.96 -42.13
CA LYS A 77 -14.45 30.97 -41.96
C LYS A 77 -14.80 30.53 -40.54
N MET A 78 -15.89 31.11 -40.01
CA MET A 78 -16.48 30.61 -38.77
C MET A 78 -16.86 29.14 -38.94
N ILE A 79 -16.74 28.35 -37.88
CA ILE A 79 -17.14 26.97 -37.88
C ILE A 79 -18.65 26.89 -38.11
N PRO A 80 -19.14 26.19 -39.14
CA PRO A 80 -20.59 26.03 -39.36
C PRO A 80 -21.20 25.18 -38.23
N LEU A 81 -22.28 25.66 -37.66
CA LEU A 81 -23.07 24.92 -36.68
C LEU A 81 -23.70 23.70 -37.36
N ASN A 82 -23.01 22.58 -37.30
CA ASN A 82 -23.48 21.31 -37.80
C ASN A 82 -23.64 20.32 -36.66
N ARG A 83 -24.21 19.12 -36.94
CA ARG A 83 -24.45 18.09 -35.91
C ARG A 83 -23.23 17.80 -35.05
N ARG A 84 -22.03 17.70 -35.65
CA ARG A 84 -20.80 17.37 -34.91
C ARG A 84 -20.39 18.51 -33.98
N VAL A 85 -20.46 19.75 -34.45
CA VAL A 85 -20.13 20.93 -33.65
C VAL A 85 -21.10 21.09 -32.48
N ASN A 86 -22.42 20.87 -32.71
CA ASN A 86 -23.40 20.86 -31.62
C ASN A 86 -23.09 19.75 -30.59
N GLY A 87 -22.59 18.58 -31.03
CA GLY A 87 -22.13 17.53 -30.11
C GLY A 87 -20.96 17.98 -29.23
N TRP A 88 -19.95 18.64 -29.84
CA TRP A 88 -18.82 19.17 -29.07
C TRP A 88 -19.23 20.27 -28.08
N LEU A 89 -20.17 21.14 -28.45
CA LEU A 89 -20.72 22.16 -27.56
C LEU A 89 -21.57 21.56 -26.43
N LEU A 90 -22.35 20.53 -26.71
CA LEU A 90 -23.12 19.83 -25.70
C LEU A 90 -22.20 19.14 -24.68
N MET A 91 -21.08 18.56 -25.13
CA MET A 91 -20.09 17.92 -24.25
C MET A 91 -19.43 18.94 -23.30
N LEU A 92 -19.25 20.20 -23.73
CA LEU A 92 -18.71 21.28 -22.87
C LEU A 92 -19.62 21.58 -21.67
N VAL A 93 -20.90 21.26 -21.76
CA VAL A 93 -21.85 21.39 -20.63
C VAL A 93 -21.99 20.06 -19.90
N ALA A 94 -22.11 18.97 -20.62
CA ALA A 94 -22.40 17.65 -20.05
C ALA A 94 -21.26 17.10 -19.16
N LEU A 95 -19.99 17.31 -19.55
CA LEU A 95 -18.85 16.81 -18.79
C LEU A 95 -18.66 17.54 -17.45
N PRO A 96 -18.68 18.89 -17.38
CA PRO A 96 -18.71 19.59 -16.09
C PRO A 96 -19.88 19.18 -15.20
N SER A 97 -21.08 19.01 -15.78
CA SER A 97 -22.27 18.59 -15.04
C SER A 97 -22.08 17.23 -14.37
N LEU A 98 -21.53 16.26 -15.10
CA LEU A 98 -21.23 14.94 -14.53
C LEU A 98 -20.21 15.02 -13.40
N LEU A 99 -19.11 15.76 -13.59
CA LEU A 99 -18.06 15.89 -12.57
C LEU A 99 -18.57 16.58 -11.29
N GLN A 100 -19.50 17.54 -11.42
CA GLN A 100 -20.13 18.21 -10.28
C GLN A 100 -21.04 17.27 -9.50
N VAL A 101 -21.86 16.49 -10.20
CA VAL A 101 -22.77 15.53 -9.54
C VAL A 101 -21.95 14.43 -8.83
N ILE A 102 -20.84 14.01 -9.40
CA ILE A 102 -19.90 13.08 -8.75
C ILE A 102 -19.35 13.71 -7.46
N GLU A 103 -18.89 14.96 -7.51
CA GLU A 103 -18.43 15.69 -6.33
C GLU A 103 -19.53 15.78 -5.25
N HIS A 104 -20.77 16.12 -5.63
CA HIS A 104 -21.92 16.18 -4.74
C HIS A 104 -22.19 14.82 -4.05
N ILE A 105 -22.09 13.71 -4.75
CA ILE A 105 -22.30 12.37 -4.19
C ILE A 105 -21.23 12.05 -3.12
N PHE A 106 -19.97 12.43 -3.34
CA PHE A 106 -18.87 12.15 -2.39
C PHE A 106 -18.86 13.09 -1.19
N ILE A 107 -19.23 14.36 -1.36
CA ILE A 107 -19.15 15.40 -0.32
C ILE A 107 -20.48 15.61 0.41
N GLY A 108 -21.59 15.13 -0.18
CA GLY A 108 -22.94 15.25 0.39
C GLY A 108 -23.64 16.60 0.16
N LYS A 109 -22.98 17.57 -0.51
CA LYS A 109 -23.55 18.87 -0.90
C LYS A 109 -22.81 19.48 -2.09
N PRO A 110 -23.51 20.28 -2.94
CA PRO A 110 -22.86 21.01 -4.02
C PRO A 110 -21.97 22.13 -3.46
N ILE A 111 -20.73 22.20 -3.94
CA ILE A 111 -19.78 23.25 -3.55
C ILE A 111 -19.81 24.38 -4.57
N LEU A 112 -20.04 25.62 -4.09
CA LEU A 112 -19.95 26.82 -4.94
C LEU A 112 -18.46 27.10 -5.25
N PRO A 113 -18.07 27.13 -6.54
CA PRO A 113 -16.71 27.45 -6.91
C PRO A 113 -16.43 28.94 -6.64
N LEU A 114 -15.41 29.24 -5.83
CA LEU A 114 -14.92 30.60 -5.59
C LEU A 114 -13.60 30.78 -6.28
N PHE A 115 -13.47 31.84 -7.12
CA PHE A 115 -12.28 32.09 -7.93
C PHE A 115 -11.00 32.20 -7.09
N ASN A 116 -11.05 32.92 -5.97
CA ASN A 116 -9.89 33.11 -5.09
C ASN A 116 -9.39 31.77 -4.49
N SER A 117 -10.32 30.94 -4.02
CA SER A 117 -9.99 29.63 -3.46
C SER A 117 -9.39 28.69 -4.54
N ILE A 118 -9.92 28.75 -5.76
CA ILE A 118 -9.38 27.98 -6.89
C ILE A 118 -7.98 28.46 -7.24
N TYR A 119 -7.74 29.76 -7.28
CA TYR A 119 -6.43 30.35 -7.58
C TYR A 119 -5.39 29.98 -6.53
N GLU A 120 -5.74 30.04 -5.23
CA GLU A 120 -4.86 29.61 -4.14
C GLU A 120 -4.52 28.13 -4.23
N LEU A 121 -5.50 27.27 -4.48
CA LEU A 121 -5.26 25.82 -4.60
C LEU A 121 -4.41 25.48 -5.81
N GLN A 122 -4.61 26.13 -6.94
CA GLN A 122 -3.82 25.90 -8.15
C GLN A 122 -2.38 26.45 -8.06
N SER A 123 -2.13 27.43 -7.20
CA SER A 123 -0.77 27.91 -6.93
C SER A 123 0.05 26.95 -6.05
N ARG A 124 -0.58 25.92 -5.44
CA ARG A 124 0.11 24.88 -4.66
C ARG A 124 0.42 23.67 -5.54
N PRO A 125 1.59 23.02 -5.37
CA PRO A 125 1.90 21.80 -6.12
C PRO A 125 0.98 20.65 -5.71
N GLY A 126 0.31 20.02 -6.67
CA GLY A 126 -0.57 18.88 -6.43
C GLY A 126 -1.63 18.72 -7.52
N ILE A 127 -2.26 17.54 -7.58
CA ILE A 127 -3.41 17.30 -8.45
C ILE A 127 -4.67 17.57 -7.63
N HIS A 128 -5.38 18.64 -7.97
CA HIS A 128 -6.62 19.03 -7.30
C HIS A 128 -7.82 18.71 -8.17
N PHE A 129 -8.88 18.15 -7.56
CA PHE A 129 -10.16 17.94 -8.19
C PHE A 129 -11.08 19.13 -7.86
N PHE A 130 -11.66 19.77 -8.91
CA PHE A 130 -12.44 20.99 -8.81
C PHE A 130 -13.90 20.80 -9.28
N GLY A 131 -14.48 19.64 -9.11
CA GLY A 131 -15.84 19.38 -9.57
C GLY A 131 -16.09 19.81 -11.02
N GLY A 132 -17.25 20.40 -11.28
CA GLY A 132 -17.69 20.90 -12.59
C GLY A 132 -17.62 22.41 -12.78
N GLY A 133 -17.03 23.15 -11.85
CA GLY A 133 -17.02 24.63 -11.89
C GLY A 133 -18.43 25.23 -11.83
N ILE A 134 -18.57 26.50 -12.26
CA ILE A 134 -19.88 27.19 -12.19
C ILE A 134 -20.93 26.54 -13.10
N ILE A 135 -20.53 25.98 -14.25
CA ILE A 135 -21.46 25.30 -15.18
C ILE A 135 -22.02 24.05 -14.52
N GLY A 136 -21.17 23.23 -13.92
CA GLY A 136 -21.59 22.04 -13.19
C GLY A 136 -22.41 22.36 -11.95
N TYR A 137 -22.01 23.38 -11.19
CA TYR A 137 -22.73 23.82 -10.01
C TYR A 137 -24.16 24.27 -10.32
N LEU A 138 -24.37 25.11 -11.36
CA LEU A 138 -25.68 25.53 -11.78
C LEU A 138 -26.55 24.36 -12.26
N TYR A 139 -25.96 23.43 -13.01
CA TYR A 139 -26.67 22.22 -13.40
C TYR A 139 -27.08 21.39 -12.19
N ASP A 140 -26.18 21.14 -11.28
CA ASP A 140 -26.43 20.28 -10.13
C ASP A 140 -27.48 20.89 -9.19
N ILE A 141 -27.41 22.17 -8.88
CA ILE A 141 -28.36 22.82 -7.99
C ILE A 141 -29.81 22.78 -8.56
N VAL A 142 -29.96 22.92 -9.88
CA VAL A 142 -31.26 22.87 -10.54
C VAL A 142 -31.79 21.44 -10.59
N PHE A 143 -31.01 20.51 -11.08
CA PHE A 143 -31.50 19.15 -11.34
C PHE A 143 -31.48 18.24 -10.11
N SER A 144 -30.52 18.42 -9.17
CA SER A 144 -30.55 17.66 -7.91
C SER A 144 -31.76 18.03 -7.04
N THR A 145 -32.21 19.28 -7.11
CA THR A 145 -33.45 19.74 -6.41
C THR A 145 -34.72 19.23 -7.08
N LEU A 146 -34.72 19.15 -8.43
CA LEU A 146 -35.93 18.74 -9.19
C LEU A 146 -36.11 17.21 -9.24
N ILE A 147 -35.03 16.44 -9.43
CA ILE A 147 -35.09 15.00 -9.72
C ILE A 147 -34.14 14.16 -8.86
N SER A 148 -33.68 14.71 -7.72
CA SER A 148 -32.66 14.08 -6.84
C SER A 148 -31.26 13.98 -7.47
N THR A 149 -30.25 13.82 -6.63
CA THR A 149 -28.83 13.69 -7.05
C THR A 149 -28.62 12.50 -8.00
N PHE A 150 -29.29 11.37 -7.76
CA PHE A 150 -29.23 10.21 -8.67
C PHE A 150 -29.92 10.47 -10.01
N GLY A 151 -31.01 11.22 -10.03
CA GLY A 151 -31.69 11.63 -11.27
C GLY A 151 -30.82 12.56 -12.10
N SER A 152 -30.12 13.52 -11.46
CA SER A 152 -29.18 14.43 -12.13
C SER A 152 -27.96 13.68 -12.69
N LEU A 153 -27.49 12.61 -12.03
CA LEU A 153 -26.46 11.70 -12.55
C LEU A 153 -26.89 11.01 -13.85
N ILE A 154 -28.09 10.43 -13.85
CA ILE A 154 -28.64 9.74 -15.04
C ILE A 154 -28.80 10.75 -16.19
N LEU A 155 -29.31 11.95 -15.92
CA LEU A 155 -29.49 12.98 -16.92
C LEU A 155 -28.16 13.46 -17.52
N SER A 156 -27.11 13.65 -16.71
CA SER A 156 -25.79 14.05 -17.18
C SER A 156 -25.14 12.96 -18.06
N LEU A 157 -25.29 11.69 -17.69
CA LEU A 157 -24.84 10.55 -18.50
C LEU A 157 -25.58 10.45 -19.83
N LEU A 158 -26.90 10.75 -19.84
CA LEU A 158 -27.71 10.79 -21.06
C LEU A 158 -27.25 11.95 -21.97
N MET A 159 -26.98 13.13 -21.44
CA MET A 159 -26.41 14.26 -22.19
C MET A 159 -25.05 13.91 -22.83
N ILE A 160 -24.18 13.23 -22.12
CA ILE A 160 -22.89 12.76 -22.65
C ILE A 160 -23.12 11.75 -23.78
N THR A 161 -24.05 10.81 -23.60
CA THR A 161 -24.38 9.81 -24.63
C THR A 161 -24.89 10.47 -25.90
N ILE A 162 -25.82 11.44 -25.78
CA ILE A 162 -26.33 12.22 -26.92
C ILE A 162 -25.18 13.00 -27.60
N SER A 163 -24.30 13.63 -26.82
CA SER A 163 -23.14 14.37 -27.33
C SER A 163 -22.24 13.47 -28.19
N ILE A 164 -21.87 12.28 -27.67
CA ILE A 164 -21.05 11.30 -28.39
C ILE A 164 -21.74 10.84 -29.68
N LEU A 165 -23.04 10.60 -29.66
CA LEU A 165 -23.83 10.20 -30.83
C LEU A 165 -23.85 11.30 -31.90
N LEU A 166 -23.96 12.56 -31.50
CA LEU A 166 -23.90 13.70 -32.42
C LEU A 166 -22.53 13.84 -33.06
N ILE A 167 -21.44 13.67 -32.28
CA ILE A 167 -20.06 13.73 -32.75
C ILE A 167 -19.73 12.60 -33.75
N LEU A 168 -20.14 11.38 -33.43
CA LEU A 168 -19.87 10.20 -34.27
C LEU A 168 -20.70 10.15 -35.56
N GLY A 169 -21.74 11.01 -35.68
CA GLY A 169 -22.58 11.11 -36.88
C GLY A 169 -23.43 9.86 -37.16
N ARG A 170 -23.57 8.96 -36.20
CA ARG A 170 -24.43 7.76 -36.30
C ARG A 170 -25.92 8.17 -36.22
N SER A 171 -26.79 7.44 -36.91
CA SER A 171 -28.20 7.69 -36.84
C SER A 171 -28.70 7.54 -35.40
N ILE A 172 -29.23 8.64 -34.84
CA ILE A 172 -29.73 8.69 -33.47
C ILE A 172 -30.75 7.58 -33.19
N ARG A 173 -31.54 7.22 -34.20
CA ARG A 173 -32.58 6.19 -34.11
C ARG A 173 -32.00 4.80 -33.81
N LEU A 174 -30.97 4.35 -34.53
CA LEU A 174 -30.33 3.04 -34.33
C LEU A 174 -29.61 2.93 -32.99
N ALA A 175 -29.05 4.04 -32.50
CA ALA A 175 -28.38 4.07 -31.22
C ALA A 175 -29.39 4.15 -30.06
N ALA A 176 -30.47 4.91 -30.22
CA ALA A 176 -31.57 4.97 -29.25
C ALA A 176 -32.26 3.60 -29.10
N GLU A 177 -32.46 2.86 -30.17
CA GLU A 177 -33.01 1.49 -30.09
C GLU A 177 -32.09 0.54 -29.33
N LYS A 178 -30.76 0.57 -29.56
CA LYS A 178 -29.81 -0.27 -28.85
C LYS A 178 -29.64 0.13 -27.37
N THR A 179 -29.56 1.43 -27.06
CA THR A 179 -29.48 1.89 -25.67
C THR A 179 -30.79 1.67 -24.91
N PHE A 180 -31.94 1.85 -25.55
CA PHE A 180 -33.23 1.55 -24.95
C PHE A 180 -33.37 0.05 -24.63
N LEU A 181 -32.99 -0.83 -25.54
CA LEU A 181 -32.98 -2.28 -25.32
C LEU A 181 -32.01 -2.70 -24.22
N TRP A 182 -30.85 -2.04 -24.14
CA TRP A 182 -29.88 -2.28 -23.07
C TRP A 182 -30.39 -1.79 -21.70
N ILE A 183 -30.99 -0.59 -21.65
CA ILE A 183 -31.60 -0.04 -20.42
C ILE A 183 -32.77 -0.92 -19.96
N MET A 184 -33.65 -1.33 -20.88
CA MET A 184 -34.76 -2.22 -20.55
C MET A 184 -34.29 -3.60 -20.06
N LYS A 185 -33.22 -4.12 -20.63
CA LYS A 185 -32.60 -5.37 -20.16
C LYS A 185 -31.98 -5.22 -18.76
N SER A 186 -31.29 -4.11 -18.51
CA SER A 186 -30.71 -3.78 -17.20
C SER A 186 -31.79 -3.50 -16.15
N LEU A 187 -32.87 -2.81 -16.53
CA LEU A 187 -34.01 -2.54 -15.65
C LEU A 187 -34.78 -3.85 -15.32
N ARG A 188 -34.96 -4.76 -16.28
CA ARG A 188 -35.54 -6.08 -16.01
C ARG A 188 -34.67 -6.90 -15.05
N LEU A 189 -33.35 -6.89 -15.23
CA LEU A 189 -32.41 -7.55 -14.30
C LEU A 189 -32.41 -6.91 -12.91
N PHE A 190 -32.53 -5.58 -12.85
CA PHE A 190 -32.63 -4.85 -11.59
C PHE A 190 -33.98 -5.13 -10.89
N MET A 191 -35.11 -5.08 -11.64
CA MET A 191 -36.42 -5.40 -11.10
C MET A 191 -36.54 -6.87 -10.67
N ALA A 192 -35.92 -7.80 -11.41
CA ALA A 192 -35.82 -9.20 -10.99
C ALA A 192 -35.04 -9.36 -9.68
N LYS A 193 -33.94 -8.61 -9.50
CA LYS A 193 -33.20 -8.58 -8.24
C LYS A 193 -33.99 -7.93 -7.09
N VAL A 194 -34.75 -6.88 -7.36
CA VAL A 194 -35.58 -6.19 -6.35
C VAL A 194 -36.78 -7.05 -5.93
N THR A 195 -37.40 -7.76 -6.87
CA THR A 195 -38.48 -8.72 -6.56
C THR A 195 -37.94 -9.94 -5.79
N ASP A 196 -36.73 -10.41 -6.14
CA ASP A 196 -36.06 -11.49 -5.40
C ASP A 196 -35.67 -11.06 -3.96
N TYR A 197 -35.31 -9.78 -3.79
CA TYR A 197 -35.02 -9.19 -2.47
C TYR A 197 -36.30 -9.02 -1.64
N ALA A 198 -37.42 -8.60 -2.25
CA ALA A 198 -38.68 -8.38 -1.58
C ALA A 198 -39.44 -9.67 -1.20
N THR A 199 -39.14 -10.78 -1.86
CA THR A 199 -39.69 -12.10 -1.54
C THR A 199 -38.85 -12.89 -0.53
N LYS A 200 -37.60 -12.46 -0.28
CA LYS A 200 -36.66 -13.14 0.62
C LYS A 200 -36.85 -12.82 2.11
N ASP A 201 -37.62 -11.79 2.44
CA ASP A 201 -37.88 -11.39 3.85
C ASP A 201 -38.97 -12.23 4.57
N ARG A 202 -39.41 -13.34 4.00
CA ARG A 202 -40.41 -14.23 4.62
C ARG A 202 -40.05 -15.70 4.73
N ALA A 203 -38.77 -16.07 4.56
CA ALA A 203 -38.32 -17.42 4.84
C ALA A 203 -37.09 -17.37 5.74
N THR A 204 -37.25 -17.80 6.97
CA THR A 204 -36.16 -18.12 7.89
C THR A 204 -35.25 -19.13 7.20
N PRO A 205 -33.93 -18.91 7.09
CA PRO A 205 -33.05 -19.91 6.53
C PRO A 205 -32.92 -21.06 7.55
N GLN A 206 -33.63 -22.14 7.32
CA GLN A 206 -33.19 -23.44 7.83
C GLN A 206 -31.88 -23.76 7.11
N ASN A 207 -30.81 -23.90 7.87
CA ASN A 207 -29.56 -24.48 7.43
C ASN A 207 -29.83 -25.95 7.06
N GLU A 208 -30.24 -26.22 5.83
CA GLU A 208 -30.09 -27.54 5.24
C GLU A 208 -28.60 -27.72 4.93
N VAL A 209 -27.92 -28.41 5.83
CA VAL A 209 -26.67 -29.08 5.54
C VAL A 209 -27.00 -30.12 4.48
N ILE A 210 -26.62 -29.85 3.22
CA ILE A 210 -26.70 -30.84 2.16
C ILE A 210 -25.76 -31.98 2.54
N ASP A 211 -26.37 -33.09 2.97
CA ASP A 211 -25.64 -34.32 3.30
C ASP A 211 -25.02 -34.85 2.00
N VAL A 212 -23.71 -35.09 2.04
CA VAL A 212 -22.92 -35.58 0.87
C VAL A 212 -23.40 -36.97 0.41
N SER A 213 -24.32 -37.62 1.19
CA SER A 213 -24.94 -38.89 0.84
C SER A 213 -25.95 -38.84 -0.34
N ASP A 214 -26.46 -37.62 -0.68
CA ASP A 214 -27.50 -37.45 -1.72
C ASP A 214 -26.96 -37.15 -3.12
N LEU A 215 -25.64 -37.29 -3.35
CA LEU A 215 -25.07 -37.18 -4.67
C LEU A 215 -25.33 -38.47 -5.48
N PRO A 216 -25.82 -38.38 -6.74
CA PRO A 216 -26.07 -39.55 -7.55
C PRO A 216 -24.79 -40.39 -7.73
N GLU A 217 -24.91 -41.70 -7.59
CA GLU A 217 -23.84 -42.66 -7.88
C GLU A 217 -23.37 -42.49 -9.35
N LEU A 218 -22.20 -41.87 -9.51
CA LEU A 218 -21.54 -41.78 -10.82
C LEU A 218 -20.83 -43.11 -11.11
N THR A 219 -21.20 -43.72 -12.19
CA THR A 219 -20.70 -45.00 -12.71
C THR A 219 -19.18 -45.01 -12.88
N GLN A 220 -18.62 -46.14 -12.54
CA GLN A 220 -17.22 -46.51 -12.56
C GLN A 220 -16.58 -46.39 -13.93
N ASP A 221 -15.76 -45.37 -14.15
CA ASP A 221 -14.57 -45.38 -14.99
C ASP A 221 -13.59 -44.34 -14.39
N THR A 222 -12.87 -44.74 -13.36
CA THR A 222 -11.93 -43.85 -12.67
C THR A 222 -10.53 -44.35 -12.87
N GLU A 223 -9.77 -43.70 -13.76
CA GLU A 223 -8.33 -43.66 -13.69
C GLU A 223 -7.95 -43.19 -12.29
N ASP A 224 -7.01 -43.87 -11.61
CA ASP A 224 -6.56 -43.50 -10.27
C ASP A 224 -5.86 -42.13 -10.30
N ILE A 225 -6.55 -41.13 -9.82
CA ILE A 225 -5.99 -39.77 -9.69
C ILE A 225 -5.01 -39.78 -8.51
N PRO A 226 -3.73 -39.41 -8.69
CA PRO A 226 -2.77 -39.38 -7.60
C PRO A 226 -3.17 -38.32 -6.59
N ILE A 227 -3.34 -38.73 -5.33
CA ILE A 227 -3.69 -37.87 -4.20
C ILE A 227 -2.50 -37.80 -3.28
N TYR A 228 -1.98 -36.58 -3.04
CA TYR A 228 -0.91 -36.31 -2.10
C TYR A 228 -1.51 -35.66 -0.87
N ASP A 229 -1.47 -36.34 0.28
CA ASP A 229 -1.87 -35.80 1.57
C ASP A 229 -0.63 -35.36 2.34
N SER A 230 -0.34 -34.08 2.29
CA SER A 230 0.82 -33.47 2.96
C SER A 230 0.72 -33.54 4.48
N VAL A 231 -0.46 -33.86 5.03
CA VAL A 231 -0.71 -33.94 6.46
C VAL A 231 -0.27 -35.31 7.02
N GLN A 232 -0.16 -36.36 6.18
CA GLN A 232 0.14 -37.73 6.63
C GLN A 232 1.56 -38.23 6.32
N GLN A 233 2.34 -37.54 5.46
CA GLN A 233 3.61 -38.08 4.90
C GLN A 233 4.86 -37.91 5.77
N PHE A 234 4.81 -37.27 6.95
CA PHE A 234 6.03 -36.98 7.72
C PHE A 234 6.45 -38.03 8.75
N ASP A 235 5.82 -39.21 8.81
CA ASP A 235 6.20 -40.26 9.77
C ASP A 235 7.17 -41.33 9.24
N LYS A 236 7.53 -41.34 7.96
CA LYS A 236 8.52 -42.29 7.42
C LYS A 236 9.13 -41.73 6.14
N ASP A 237 10.36 -41.28 6.19
CA ASP A 237 11.42 -41.60 5.24
C ASP A 237 12.69 -40.80 5.57
N GLU A 238 13.76 -41.51 5.75
CA GLU A 238 15.12 -40.98 5.77
C GLU A 238 15.45 -40.37 4.41
N VAL A 239 15.70 -39.08 4.38
CA VAL A 239 16.01 -38.35 3.15
C VAL A 239 17.44 -38.59 2.74
N HIS A 240 17.66 -39.38 1.67
CA HIS A 240 18.90 -39.31 0.89
C HIS A 240 18.92 -38.01 0.06
N VAL A 241 19.74 -37.09 0.51
CA VAL A 241 20.03 -35.85 -0.22
C VAL A 241 21.13 -36.16 -1.27
N HIS A 242 20.75 -36.13 -2.54
CA HIS A 242 21.73 -35.92 -3.62
C HIS A 242 21.92 -34.42 -3.82
N ALA A 243 23.08 -33.94 -3.35
CA ALA A 243 23.57 -32.61 -3.68
C ALA A 243 24.34 -32.68 -5.00
N GLU A 244 23.82 -32.10 -6.06
CA GLU A 244 24.62 -31.75 -7.23
C GLU A 244 25.30 -30.40 -6.99
N GLU A 245 26.63 -30.45 -6.83
CA GLU A 245 27.50 -29.28 -6.80
C GLU A 245 27.61 -28.66 -8.20
N MET A 246 27.16 -27.41 -8.34
CA MET A 246 27.61 -26.54 -9.42
C MET A 246 28.72 -25.62 -8.91
N ILE A 247 29.95 -26.00 -9.18
CA ILE A 247 31.14 -25.17 -8.95
C ILE A 247 31.27 -24.21 -10.12
N THR A 248 31.13 -22.90 -9.84
CA THR A 248 31.66 -21.86 -10.71
C THR A 248 32.82 -21.16 -10.05
N THR A 249 34.01 -21.49 -10.56
CA THR A 249 35.28 -20.83 -10.26
C THR A 249 35.30 -19.40 -10.78
N SER A 250 35.50 -18.42 -9.90
CA SER A 250 36.01 -17.10 -10.27
C SER A 250 37.36 -16.86 -9.65
N LYS A 251 38.33 -16.57 -10.53
CA LYS A 251 39.73 -16.34 -10.26
C LYS A 251 39.97 -15.14 -9.34
N ASP A 252 40.84 -15.36 -8.37
CA ASP A 252 41.48 -14.34 -7.56
C ASP A 252 42.38 -13.43 -8.40
N VAL A 253 42.22 -12.14 -8.23
CA VAL A 253 43.21 -11.12 -8.58
C VAL A 253 43.70 -10.53 -7.26
N THR A 254 44.85 -10.98 -6.81
CA THR A 254 45.63 -10.39 -5.74
C THR A 254 46.27 -9.09 -6.23
N THR A 255 45.91 -7.97 -5.59
CA THR A 255 46.69 -6.73 -5.64
C THR A 255 47.15 -6.42 -4.22
N GLU A 256 48.46 -6.48 -4.05
CA GLU A 256 49.17 -6.01 -2.86
C GLU A 256 48.97 -4.50 -2.71
N ILE A 257 48.56 -4.02 -1.55
CA ILE A 257 48.57 -2.62 -1.16
C ILE A 257 49.29 -2.48 0.17
N ASP A 258 50.28 -1.64 0.10
CA ASP A 258 51.28 -1.15 1.02
C ASP A 258 50.76 -0.81 2.43
N ASP A 259 51.54 -1.18 3.41
CA ASP A 259 51.29 -1.10 4.85
C ASP A 259 51.68 0.31 5.36
N THR A 260 50.72 1.18 5.60
CA THR A 260 50.88 2.39 6.41
C THR A 260 50.00 2.32 7.63
N ARG A 261 50.63 2.04 8.77
CA ARG A 261 50.06 2.05 10.10
C ARG A 261 49.44 3.43 10.42
N HIS A 262 48.12 3.44 10.61
CA HIS A 262 47.48 4.44 11.42
C HIS A 262 46.83 3.77 12.63
N ASP A 263 47.24 4.20 13.82
CA ASP A 263 46.62 3.85 15.09
C ASP A 263 45.17 4.30 15.07
N THR A 264 44.26 3.41 14.78
CA THR A 264 42.81 3.65 14.83
C THR A 264 42.32 3.26 16.21
N VAL A 265 41.99 4.26 17.01
CA VAL A 265 41.19 4.06 18.22
C VAL A 265 39.87 3.40 17.78
N VAL A 266 39.70 2.13 18.11
CA VAL A 266 38.45 1.40 17.87
C VAL A 266 37.39 1.99 18.80
N HIS A 267 36.57 2.91 18.29
CA HIS A 267 35.41 3.36 19.02
C HIS A 267 34.42 2.20 19.17
N THR A 268 34.35 1.65 20.37
CA THR A 268 33.36 0.62 20.73
C THR A 268 31.97 1.13 20.39
N SER A 269 31.21 0.36 19.63
CA SER A 269 29.83 0.73 19.27
C SER A 269 28.95 0.69 20.51
N ALA A 270 28.11 1.68 20.70
CA ALA A 270 27.09 1.67 21.77
C ALA A 270 26.13 0.48 21.67
N THR A 271 26.01 -0.11 20.45
CA THR A 271 25.14 -1.27 20.19
C THR A 271 25.83 -2.61 20.39
N THR A 272 27.15 -2.64 20.65
CA THR A 272 27.89 -3.88 20.87
C THR A 272 27.79 -4.32 22.34
N GLU A 273 27.69 -5.61 22.55
CA GLU A 273 27.63 -6.26 23.86
C GLU A 273 28.57 -7.46 23.87
N ASP A 274 29.26 -7.69 24.99
CA ASP A 274 30.11 -8.85 25.16
C ASP A 274 29.30 -10.15 25.20
N GLU A 275 29.89 -11.23 24.71
CA GLU A 275 29.26 -12.55 24.75
C GLU A 275 29.07 -13.01 26.20
N ASN A 276 27.84 -13.33 26.58
CA ASN A 276 27.57 -14.05 27.81
C ASN A 276 27.75 -15.56 27.56
N PRO A 277 28.82 -16.20 28.07
CA PRO A 277 29.11 -17.61 27.82
C PRO A 277 28.07 -18.55 28.44
N ASP A 278 27.41 -18.11 29.51
CA ASP A 278 26.41 -18.91 30.23
C ASP A 278 25.01 -18.83 29.61
N TYR A 279 24.79 -17.92 28.65
CA TYR A 279 23.49 -17.74 28.00
C TYR A 279 23.13 -18.96 27.11
N LYS A 280 22.01 -19.59 27.42
CA LYS A 280 21.44 -20.73 26.68
C LYS A 280 20.25 -20.31 25.85
N LEU A 281 20.20 -20.79 24.62
CA LEU A 281 19.01 -20.58 23.78
C LEU A 281 17.79 -21.30 24.35
N PRO A 282 16.57 -20.73 24.24
CA PRO A 282 15.35 -21.36 24.69
C PRO A 282 15.17 -22.75 24.07
N PRO A 283 14.89 -23.79 24.87
CA PRO A 283 14.69 -25.12 24.34
C PRO A 283 13.35 -25.24 23.63
N ILE A 284 13.28 -26.03 22.55
CA ILE A 284 12.07 -26.22 21.74
C ILE A 284 10.89 -26.81 22.53
N THR A 285 11.18 -27.41 23.69
CA THR A 285 10.17 -27.97 24.61
C THR A 285 9.27 -26.92 25.26
N LEU A 286 9.63 -25.63 25.19
CA LEU A 286 8.77 -24.54 25.64
C LEU A 286 7.56 -24.33 24.70
N LEU A 287 7.66 -24.83 23.47
CA LEU A 287 6.59 -24.75 22.48
C LEU A 287 5.73 -26.01 22.49
N HIS A 288 4.43 -25.84 22.25
CA HIS A 288 3.49 -26.95 22.20
C HIS A 288 3.81 -27.89 21.02
N PRO A 289 3.69 -29.21 21.22
CA PRO A 289 3.87 -30.17 20.14
C PRO A 289 2.78 -30.02 19.07
N ALA A 290 2.99 -30.65 17.92
CA ALA A 290 2.02 -30.66 16.85
C ALA A 290 0.65 -31.13 17.34
N ALA A 291 -0.40 -30.40 17.00
CA ALA A 291 -1.77 -30.81 17.29
C ALA A 291 -2.14 -32.10 16.53
N GLU A 292 -3.07 -32.90 17.06
CA GLU A 292 -3.59 -34.04 16.30
C GLU A 292 -4.14 -33.58 14.94
N LYS A 293 -3.65 -34.24 13.90
CA LYS A 293 -3.98 -33.88 12.52
C LYS A 293 -5.44 -34.21 12.22
N ALA A 294 -6.18 -33.22 11.72
CA ALA A 294 -7.55 -33.45 11.26
C ALA A 294 -7.54 -34.47 10.10
N LYS A 295 -8.24 -35.59 10.29
CA LYS A 295 -8.36 -36.61 9.22
C LYS A 295 -9.27 -36.10 8.12
N ASN A 296 -8.69 -35.68 7.02
CA ASN A 296 -9.45 -35.39 5.80
C ASN A 296 -9.98 -36.70 5.20
N ASN A 297 -11.27 -36.74 4.93
CA ASN A 297 -11.87 -37.92 4.30
C ASN A 297 -11.48 -37.95 2.80
N MET A 298 -10.54 -38.83 2.44
CA MET A 298 -10.03 -39.03 1.07
C MET A 298 -11.15 -39.24 0.03
N GLN A 299 -12.22 -39.92 0.43
CA GLN A 299 -13.37 -40.15 -0.48
C GLN A 299 -14.10 -38.85 -0.79
N THR A 300 -14.26 -37.97 0.22
CA THR A 300 -14.90 -36.65 0.03
C THR A 300 -14.05 -35.77 -0.88
N VAL A 301 -12.73 -35.81 -0.72
CA VAL A 301 -11.79 -35.03 -1.58
C VAL A 301 -11.88 -35.53 -3.04
N LYS A 302 -11.91 -36.85 -3.27
CA LYS A 302 -12.04 -37.43 -4.61
C LYS A 302 -13.39 -37.09 -5.26
N LYS A 303 -14.51 -37.19 -4.51
CA LYS A 303 -15.84 -36.77 -4.97
C LYS A 303 -15.90 -35.30 -5.38
N ARG A 304 -15.27 -34.40 -4.62
CA ARG A 304 -15.19 -32.97 -4.97
C ARG A 304 -14.38 -32.73 -6.26
N GLY A 305 -13.32 -33.49 -6.51
CA GLY A 305 -12.57 -33.44 -7.76
C GLY A 305 -13.43 -33.81 -8.96
N GLN A 306 -14.20 -34.89 -8.86
CA GLN A 306 -15.15 -35.34 -9.92
C GLN A 306 -16.28 -34.32 -10.15
N LEU A 307 -16.81 -33.74 -9.07
CA LEU A 307 -17.82 -32.68 -9.15
C LEU A 307 -17.26 -31.44 -9.89
N LEU A 308 -16.01 -31.10 -9.61
CA LEU A 308 -15.33 -29.99 -10.28
C LEU A 308 -15.17 -30.24 -11.79
N GLU A 309 -14.74 -31.41 -12.20
CA GLU A 309 -14.66 -31.77 -13.64
C GLU A 309 -16.05 -31.71 -14.33
N THR A 310 -17.06 -32.26 -13.68
CA THR A 310 -18.44 -32.24 -14.17
C THR A 310 -18.96 -30.81 -14.32
N THR A 311 -18.68 -29.96 -13.32
CA THR A 311 -19.06 -28.55 -13.32
C THR A 311 -18.41 -27.83 -14.50
N LEU A 312 -17.09 -27.97 -14.67
CA LEU A 312 -16.36 -27.35 -15.78
C LEU A 312 -16.92 -27.84 -17.15
N LYS A 313 -17.19 -29.13 -17.28
CA LYS A 313 -17.79 -29.71 -18.52
C LYS A 313 -19.16 -29.12 -18.81
N ASN A 314 -20.03 -28.95 -17.79
CA ASN A 314 -21.36 -28.36 -17.95
C ASN A 314 -21.30 -26.90 -18.43
N PHE A 315 -20.25 -26.16 -18.04
CA PHE A 315 -19.97 -24.80 -18.53
C PHE A 315 -19.18 -24.78 -19.86
N GLY A 316 -19.04 -25.93 -20.52
CA GLY A 316 -18.39 -26.05 -21.84
C GLY A 316 -16.87 -25.92 -21.78
N VAL A 317 -16.26 -26.22 -20.62
CA VAL A 317 -14.81 -26.23 -20.41
C VAL A 317 -14.37 -27.69 -20.24
N ASN A 318 -13.74 -28.25 -21.27
CA ASN A 318 -13.16 -29.60 -21.17
C ASN A 318 -11.83 -29.51 -20.42
N ALA A 319 -11.77 -30.10 -19.22
CA ALA A 319 -10.58 -30.15 -18.39
C ALA A 319 -10.65 -31.38 -17.48
N LYS A 320 -9.48 -31.95 -17.13
CA LYS A 320 -9.37 -33.12 -16.24
C LYS A 320 -8.56 -32.71 -14.98
N VAL A 321 -8.90 -33.27 -13.83
CA VAL A 321 -8.10 -33.19 -12.61
C VAL A 321 -6.91 -34.14 -12.74
N SER A 322 -5.71 -33.58 -12.86
CA SER A 322 -4.48 -34.38 -13.02
C SER A 322 -3.87 -34.78 -11.69
N GLN A 323 -4.03 -33.95 -10.65
CA GLN A 323 -3.44 -34.17 -9.32
C GLN A 323 -4.26 -33.46 -8.25
N ILE A 324 -4.31 -34.02 -7.07
CA ILE A 324 -4.92 -33.40 -5.88
C ILE A 324 -3.87 -33.30 -4.78
N LYS A 325 -3.69 -32.10 -4.22
CA LYS A 325 -2.81 -31.84 -3.09
C LYS A 325 -3.64 -31.37 -1.90
N ILE A 326 -3.55 -32.08 -0.79
CA ILE A 326 -4.25 -31.75 0.45
C ILE A 326 -3.28 -31.00 1.36
N GLY A 327 -3.50 -29.70 1.50
CA GLY A 327 -2.73 -28.85 2.41
C GLY A 327 -3.43 -28.66 3.77
N PRO A 328 -2.81 -27.89 4.68
CA PRO A 328 -3.35 -27.67 6.03
C PRO A 328 -4.71 -26.94 6.05
N ALA A 329 -4.87 -25.92 5.20
CA ALA A 329 -6.06 -25.08 5.15
C ALA A 329 -6.92 -25.31 3.91
N VAL A 330 -6.30 -25.68 2.79
CA VAL A 330 -6.96 -25.81 1.48
C VAL A 330 -6.52 -27.10 0.79
N THR A 331 -7.39 -27.61 -0.07
CA THR A 331 -7.05 -28.67 -1.04
C THR A 331 -6.92 -28.02 -2.42
N GLN A 332 -5.78 -28.22 -3.07
CA GLN A 332 -5.53 -27.75 -4.44
C GLN A 332 -5.82 -28.88 -5.42
N TYR A 333 -6.72 -28.59 -6.36
CA TYR A 333 -7.01 -29.44 -7.51
C TYR A 333 -6.25 -28.90 -8.71
N GLU A 334 -5.26 -29.65 -9.19
CA GLU A 334 -4.50 -29.31 -10.41
C GLU A 334 -5.30 -29.78 -11.62
N ILE A 335 -5.73 -28.83 -12.44
CA ILE A 335 -6.59 -29.09 -13.60
C ILE A 335 -5.79 -28.85 -14.86
N GLN A 336 -5.82 -29.84 -15.75
CA GLN A 336 -5.22 -29.74 -17.06
C GLN A 336 -6.34 -29.46 -18.12
N PRO A 337 -6.38 -28.23 -18.67
CA PRO A 337 -7.33 -27.89 -19.73
C PRO A 337 -7.01 -28.67 -21.02
N ALA A 338 -8.05 -29.09 -21.75
CA ALA A 338 -7.88 -29.65 -23.07
C ALA A 338 -7.32 -28.61 -24.07
N MET A 339 -6.71 -29.08 -25.15
CA MET A 339 -6.18 -28.21 -26.21
C MET A 339 -7.25 -27.24 -26.74
N GLY A 340 -6.87 -25.96 -26.87
CA GLY A 340 -7.77 -24.89 -27.34
C GLY A 340 -8.64 -24.24 -26.26
N VAL A 341 -8.63 -24.72 -25.01
CA VAL A 341 -9.33 -24.08 -23.89
C VAL A 341 -8.52 -22.89 -23.37
N LYS A 342 -9.11 -21.69 -23.41
CA LYS A 342 -8.49 -20.49 -22.85
C LYS A 342 -8.56 -20.52 -21.33
N VAL A 343 -7.44 -20.32 -20.66
CA VAL A 343 -7.33 -20.25 -19.19
C VAL A 343 -8.31 -19.24 -18.58
N SER A 344 -8.52 -18.11 -19.24
CA SER A 344 -9.49 -17.09 -18.80
C SER A 344 -10.93 -17.58 -18.68
N ARG A 345 -11.34 -18.64 -19.43
CA ARG A 345 -12.67 -19.24 -19.27
C ARG A 345 -12.81 -19.92 -17.92
N ILE A 346 -11.77 -20.58 -17.44
CA ILE A 346 -11.76 -21.24 -16.12
C ILE A 346 -11.79 -20.16 -15.02
N VAL A 347 -10.94 -19.14 -15.13
CA VAL A 347 -10.86 -18.04 -14.15
C VAL A 347 -12.20 -17.30 -14.02
N ASN A 348 -12.93 -17.09 -15.13
CA ASN A 348 -14.21 -16.40 -15.12
C ASN A 348 -15.35 -17.22 -14.49
N LEU A 349 -15.20 -18.53 -14.36
CA LEU A 349 -16.15 -19.43 -13.70
C LEU A 349 -15.95 -19.52 -12.17
N HIS A 350 -15.12 -18.67 -11.59
CA HIS A 350 -14.80 -18.65 -10.18
C HIS A 350 -16.04 -18.76 -9.26
N ASN A 351 -17.06 -17.92 -9.48
CA ASN A 351 -18.27 -17.92 -8.65
C ASN A 351 -19.12 -19.18 -8.88
N ASP A 352 -19.19 -19.66 -10.12
CA ASP A 352 -19.98 -20.85 -10.46
C ASP A 352 -19.36 -22.12 -9.87
N ILE A 353 -18.02 -22.20 -9.88
CA ILE A 353 -17.28 -23.30 -9.25
C ILE A 353 -17.44 -23.26 -7.73
N ALA A 354 -17.30 -22.08 -7.12
CA ALA A 354 -17.48 -21.91 -5.69
C ALA A 354 -18.90 -22.35 -5.23
N LEU A 355 -19.91 -21.96 -6.01
CA LEU A 355 -21.30 -22.35 -5.76
C LEU A 355 -21.47 -23.87 -5.87
N ALA A 356 -20.96 -24.49 -6.95
CA ALA A 356 -21.09 -25.93 -7.18
C ALA A 356 -20.42 -26.77 -6.09
N LEU A 357 -19.28 -26.29 -5.55
CA LEU A 357 -18.54 -26.96 -4.48
C LEU A 357 -19.05 -26.61 -3.07
N ALA A 358 -20.09 -25.78 -2.97
CA ALA A 358 -20.60 -25.22 -1.70
C ALA A 358 -19.46 -24.61 -0.86
N ALA A 359 -18.48 -24.00 -1.50
CA ALA A 359 -17.34 -23.35 -0.86
C ALA A 359 -17.63 -21.86 -0.64
N LYS A 360 -17.23 -21.31 0.50
CA LYS A 360 -17.41 -19.88 0.83
C LYS A 360 -16.70 -19.00 -0.21
N ASP A 361 -15.49 -19.38 -0.58
CA ASP A 361 -14.68 -18.78 -1.64
C ASP A 361 -13.64 -19.78 -2.11
N ILE A 362 -13.13 -19.60 -3.34
CA ILE A 362 -12.05 -20.40 -3.91
C ILE A 362 -10.96 -19.45 -4.42
N ARG A 363 -9.73 -19.92 -4.55
CA ARG A 363 -8.67 -19.19 -5.25
C ARG A 363 -8.25 -19.98 -6.47
N ILE A 364 -8.14 -19.31 -7.63
CA ILE A 364 -7.68 -19.92 -8.88
C ILE A 364 -6.29 -19.38 -9.20
N GLU A 365 -5.31 -20.27 -9.23
CA GLU A 365 -3.94 -19.99 -9.65
C GLU A 365 -3.75 -20.44 -11.10
N ALA A 366 -3.59 -19.50 -12.00
CA ALA A 366 -3.62 -19.81 -13.44
C ALA A 366 -2.55 -19.02 -14.23
N PRO A 367 -1.51 -19.69 -14.74
CA PRO A 367 -1.11 -21.08 -14.53
C PRO A 367 -0.37 -21.30 -13.20
N ILE A 368 -0.29 -22.55 -12.74
CA ILE A 368 0.62 -22.93 -11.65
C ILE A 368 2.07 -22.72 -12.13
N PRO A 369 2.96 -22.10 -11.33
CA PRO A 369 4.35 -21.92 -11.68
C PRO A 369 5.04 -23.24 -12.06
N GLY A 370 5.69 -23.26 -13.22
CA GLY A 370 6.40 -24.45 -13.73
C GLY A 370 5.53 -25.60 -14.25
N LYS A 371 4.19 -25.46 -14.28
CA LYS A 371 3.26 -26.49 -14.75
C LYS A 371 2.29 -25.98 -15.82
N SER A 372 1.94 -26.83 -16.77
CA SER A 372 0.87 -26.58 -17.77
C SER A 372 -0.52 -26.89 -17.20
N ALA A 373 -0.81 -26.45 -15.99
CA ALA A 373 -2.03 -26.74 -15.25
C ALA A 373 -2.56 -25.48 -14.55
N VAL A 374 -3.86 -25.50 -14.21
CA VAL A 374 -4.53 -24.50 -13.40
C VAL A 374 -4.81 -25.08 -12.03
N GLY A 375 -4.44 -24.41 -10.96
CA GLY A 375 -4.72 -24.80 -9.59
C GLY A 375 -6.03 -24.17 -9.10
N ILE A 376 -6.97 -24.99 -8.64
CA ILE A 376 -8.17 -24.52 -7.94
C ILE A 376 -8.03 -24.91 -6.47
N GLU A 377 -7.91 -23.92 -5.62
CA GLU A 377 -7.75 -24.07 -4.18
C GLU A 377 -9.11 -23.96 -3.51
N VAL A 378 -9.54 -25.06 -2.91
CA VAL A 378 -10.84 -25.18 -2.23
C VAL A 378 -10.61 -25.32 -0.72
N PRO A 379 -11.29 -24.56 0.14
CA PRO A 379 -11.16 -24.67 1.59
C PRO A 379 -11.46 -26.08 2.10
N ASN A 380 -10.63 -26.55 3.03
CA ASN A 380 -10.90 -27.81 3.74
C ASN A 380 -12.11 -27.64 4.67
N GLN A 381 -12.81 -28.73 4.98
CA GLN A 381 -13.90 -28.71 5.95
C GLN A 381 -13.38 -28.44 7.37
N SER A 382 -12.21 -28.99 7.68
CA SER A 382 -11.46 -28.72 8.92
C SER A 382 -10.06 -28.23 8.57
N ILE A 383 -9.64 -27.12 9.18
CA ILE A 383 -8.30 -26.57 9.03
C ILE A 383 -7.41 -27.29 10.03
N SER A 384 -6.30 -27.87 9.56
CA SER A 384 -5.24 -28.40 10.42
C SER A 384 -4.37 -27.26 10.94
N MET A 385 -4.23 -27.16 12.26
CA MET A 385 -3.36 -26.16 12.88
C MET A 385 -1.89 -26.55 12.63
N VAL A 386 -1.10 -25.60 12.16
CA VAL A 386 0.35 -25.72 12.01
C VAL A 386 1.00 -25.04 13.22
N THR A 387 1.72 -25.76 14.08
CA THR A 387 2.37 -25.18 15.27
C THR A 387 3.76 -24.64 14.91
N LEU A 388 4.25 -23.61 15.63
CA LEU A 388 5.59 -23.06 15.43
C LEU A 388 6.66 -24.13 15.63
N ARG A 389 6.49 -24.98 16.67
CA ARG A 389 7.40 -26.09 16.95
C ARG A 389 7.53 -27.07 15.80
N GLU A 390 6.42 -27.49 15.19
CA GLU A 390 6.42 -28.42 14.05
C GLU A 390 7.23 -27.90 12.84
N VAL A 391 7.18 -26.59 12.59
CA VAL A 391 7.93 -25.99 11.48
C VAL A 391 9.40 -25.80 11.82
N LEU A 392 9.72 -25.46 13.07
CA LEU A 392 11.12 -25.37 13.55
C LEU A 392 11.82 -26.75 13.51
N GLU A 393 11.13 -27.83 13.91
CA GLU A 393 11.65 -29.21 13.87
C GLU A 393 11.88 -29.66 12.41
N ALA A 394 10.99 -29.32 11.49
CA ALA A 394 11.09 -29.68 10.07
C ALA A 394 12.18 -28.90 9.31
N SER A 395 12.53 -27.71 9.79
CA SER A 395 13.56 -26.87 9.16
C SER A 395 14.55 -26.34 10.21
N PRO A 396 15.45 -27.18 10.74
CA PRO A 396 16.39 -26.75 11.78
C PRO A 396 17.26 -25.59 11.30
N VAL A 397 17.34 -24.56 12.15
CA VAL A 397 17.98 -23.28 11.84
C VAL A 397 19.39 -23.29 12.44
N LYS A 398 20.34 -24.02 11.86
CA LYS A 398 21.66 -24.16 12.50
C LYS A 398 22.68 -23.07 12.13
N ASP A 399 22.56 -22.45 10.95
CA ASP A 399 23.66 -21.65 10.40
C ASP A 399 23.33 -20.17 10.12
N ASN A 400 22.04 -19.76 10.21
CA ASN A 400 21.65 -18.39 9.94
C ASN A 400 20.81 -17.81 11.10
N LYS A 401 21.41 -16.88 11.86
CA LYS A 401 20.79 -16.23 13.03
C LYS A 401 19.53 -15.41 12.70
N LEU A 402 19.38 -15.03 11.43
CA LEU A 402 18.26 -14.25 10.90
C LEU A 402 17.25 -15.09 10.12
N LYS A 403 17.31 -16.42 10.20
CA LYS A 403 16.34 -17.33 9.61
C LYS A 403 15.13 -17.42 10.53
N VAL A 404 13.94 -17.07 10.00
CA VAL A 404 12.68 -17.08 10.72
C VAL A 404 11.69 -18.03 10.07
N VAL A 405 10.81 -18.60 10.86
CA VAL A 405 9.78 -19.54 10.42
C VAL A 405 8.52 -18.78 10.04
N LEU A 406 7.89 -19.15 8.90
CA LEU A 406 6.62 -18.57 8.47
C LEU A 406 5.45 -19.55 8.61
N GLY A 407 5.61 -20.81 8.23
CA GLY A 407 4.53 -21.79 8.25
C GLY A 407 4.76 -22.94 7.27
N ARG A 408 3.66 -23.51 6.73
CA ARG A 408 3.69 -24.55 5.72
C ARG A 408 2.93 -24.13 4.46
N ASP A 409 3.44 -24.51 3.31
CA ASP A 409 2.74 -24.32 2.04
C ASP A 409 1.61 -25.36 1.82
N ILE A 410 0.98 -25.31 0.64
CA ILE A 410 -0.07 -26.29 0.27
C ILE A 410 0.49 -27.72 0.11
N SER A 411 1.78 -27.86 -0.20
CA SER A 411 2.46 -29.16 -0.29
C SER A 411 2.84 -29.74 1.07
N GLY A 412 2.69 -28.93 2.14
CA GLY A 412 3.11 -29.27 3.49
C GLY A 412 4.58 -28.98 3.78
N GLU A 413 5.33 -28.42 2.83
CA GLU A 413 6.72 -28.02 3.04
C GLU A 413 6.83 -26.89 4.05
N ALA A 414 7.84 -26.93 4.91
CA ALA A 414 8.14 -25.90 5.87
C ALA A 414 8.74 -24.69 5.17
N ILE A 415 8.06 -23.55 5.24
CA ILE A 415 8.51 -22.30 4.63
C ILE A 415 9.15 -21.41 5.69
N THR A 416 10.40 -21.04 5.41
CA THR A 416 11.19 -20.13 6.23
C THR A 416 11.63 -18.92 5.41
N ALA A 417 11.93 -17.81 6.08
CA ALA A 417 12.48 -16.62 5.48
C ALA A 417 13.83 -16.28 6.11
N GLU A 418 14.77 -15.80 5.29
CA GLU A 418 16.09 -15.36 5.74
C GLU A 418 16.17 -13.84 5.59
N LEU A 419 16.15 -13.11 6.72
CA LEU A 419 16.09 -11.65 6.71
C LEU A 419 17.33 -11.00 6.09
N ASP A 420 18.49 -11.65 6.10
CA ASP A 420 19.70 -11.16 5.42
C ASP A 420 19.62 -11.26 3.89
N LYS A 421 18.88 -12.25 3.35
CA LYS A 421 18.59 -12.37 1.92
C LYS A 421 17.39 -11.50 1.52
N MET A 422 16.46 -11.27 2.45
CA MET A 422 15.23 -10.53 2.33
C MET A 422 15.25 -9.35 3.33
N PRO A 423 15.99 -8.28 3.05
CA PRO A 423 16.40 -7.32 4.07
C PRO A 423 15.25 -6.61 4.77
N HIS A 424 14.12 -6.42 4.08
CA HIS A 424 12.97 -5.72 4.61
C HIS A 424 11.70 -6.45 4.22
N LEU A 425 10.77 -6.54 5.15
CA LEU A 425 9.52 -7.27 5.03
C LEU A 425 8.33 -6.38 5.37
N LEU A 426 7.37 -6.31 4.48
CA LEU A 426 6.06 -5.69 4.71
C LEU A 426 5.05 -6.78 5.06
N VAL A 427 4.32 -6.62 6.17
CA VAL A 427 3.29 -7.56 6.63
C VAL A 427 1.96 -6.81 6.78
N ALA A 428 0.95 -7.15 6.00
CA ALA A 428 -0.32 -6.44 6.08
C ALA A 428 -1.53 -7.40 6.05
N GLY A 429 -2.63 -6.98 6.68
CA GLY A 429 -3.88 -7.74 6.70
C GLY A 429 -4.89 -7.20 7.70
N ALA A 430 -6.15 -7.63 7.58
CA ALA A 430 -7.22 -7.19 8.47
C ALA A 430 -7.03 -7.68 9.91
N THR A 431 -7.69 -7.03 10.86
CA THR A 431 -7.71 -7.45 12.27
C THR A 431 -8.20 -8.89 12.40
N GLY A 432 -7.53 -9.71 13.20
CA GLY A 432 -7.87 -11.12 13.39
C GLY A 432 -7.48 -12.05 12.23
N SER A 433 -6.76 -11.57 11.23
CA SER A 433 -6.30 -12.38 10.09
C SER A 433 -5.11 -13.29 10.42
N GLY A 434 -4.37 -13.03 11.51
CA GLY A 434 -3.18 -13.77 11.94
C GLY A 434 -1.87 -12.98 11.87
N LYS A 435 -1.93 -11.65 11.56
CA LYS A 435 -0.76 -10.77 11.44
C LYS A 435 0.10 -10.78 12.71
N SER A 436 -0.49 -10.53 13.89
CA SER A 436 0.24 -10.45 15.16
C SER A 436 0.86 -11.80 15.55
N VAL A 437 0.15 -12.90 15.32
CA VAL A 437 0.69 -14.26 15.55
C VAL A 437 1.92 -14.52 14.68
N CYS A 438 1.90 -14.09 13.43
CA CYS A 438 3.06 -14.22 12.54
C CYS A 438 4.26 -13.38 13.03
N ILE A 439 4.03 -12.14 13.48
CA ILE A 439 5.08 -11.28 14.03
C ILE A 439 5.66 -11.90 15.29
N ASN A 440 4.83 -12.39 16.21
CA ASN A 440 5.26 -13.11 17.40
C ASN A 440 6.04 -14.39 17.04
N GLY A 441 5.62 -15.12 16.00
CA GLY A 441 6.36 -16.27 15.45
C GLY A 441 7.75 -15.90 14.91
N ILE A 442 7.87 -14.76 14.24
CA ILE A 442 9.16 -14.23 13.76
C ILE A 442 10.06 -13.85 14.93
N ILE A 443 9.56 -13.09 15.90
CA ILE A 443 10.32 -12.68 17.08
C ILE A 443 10.78 -13.92 17.86
N THR A 444 9.86 -14.85 18.16
CA THR A 444 10.18 -16.09 18.88
C THR A 444 11.23 -16.91 18.12
N SER A 445 11.13 -17.00 16.78
CA SER A 445 12.16 -17.67 15.96
C SER A 445 13.54 -17.04 16.14
N ILE A 446 13.63 -15.71 16.24
CA ILE A 446 14.89 -15.00 16.50
C ILE A 446 15.40 -15.34 17.91
N LEU A 447 14.55 -15.23 18.94
CA LEU A 447 14.93 -15.49 20.32
C LEU A 447 15.40 -16.92 20.55
N MET A 448 14.85 -17.89 19.81
CA MET A 448 15.25 -19.31 19.89
C MET A 448 16.50 -19.65 19.07
N ASN A 449 16.99 -18.72 18.22
CA ASN A 449 18.06 -18.99 17.28
C ASN A 449 19.30 -18.10 17.47
N ALA A 450 19.17 -16.97 18.12
CA ALA A 450 20.23 -15.99 18.28
C ALA A 450 20.41 -15.55 19.73
N LYS A 451 21.65 -15.33 20.13
CA LYS A 451 22.01 -14.74 21.43
C LYS A 451 21.90 -13.22 21.40
N PRO A 452 21.78 -12.53 22.56
CA PRO A 452 21.60 -11.07 22.64
C PRO A 452 22.72 -10.25 21.98
N HIS A 453 23.95 -10.75 21.98
CA HIS A 453 25.09 -10.07 21.31
C HIS A 453 25.15 -10.33 19.80
N GLU A 454 24.40 -11.29 19.27
CA GLU A 454 24.35 -11.62 17.84
C GLU A 454 23.25 -10.85 17.12
N VAL A 455 22.06 -10.69 17.77
CA VAL A 455 20.91 -9.98 17.20
C VAL A 455 20.28 -9.07 18.26
N LYS A 456 20.15 -7.81 17.91
CA LYS A 456 19.43 -6.82 18.70
C LYS A 456 18.09 -6.46 18.04
N LEU A 457 17.11 -6.09 18.86
CA LEU A 457 15.77 -5.77 18.44
C LEU A 457 15.42 -4.33 18.82
N MET A 458 14.76 -3.61 17.92
CA MET A 458 14.04 -2.37 18.25
C MET A 458 12.58 -2.58 17.89
N MET A 459 11.69 -2.38 18.85
CA MET A 459 10.25 -2.63 18.71
C MET A 459 9.45 -1.35 18.88
N ILE A 460 8.49 -1.13 17.97
CA ILE A 460 7.60 0.02 17.95
C ILE A 460 6.16 -0.49 17.94
N ASP A 461 5.41 -0.21 19.02
CA ASP A 461 4.02 -0.59 19.20
C ASP A 461 3.20 0.60 19.72
N PRO A 462 2.65 1.43 18.83
CA PRO A 462 1.88 2.60 19.23
C PRO A 462 0.56 2.27 19.96
N LYS A 463 0.10 1.02 19.88
CA LYS A 463 -1.14 0.56 20.54
C LYS A 463 -0.93 -0.06 21.91
N MET A 464 0.31 -0.35 22.28
CA MET A 464 0.68 -1.02 23.55
C MET A 464 -0.01 -2.38 23.78
N VAL A 465 -0.30 -3.13 22.73
CA VAL A 465 -1.10 -4.37 22.82
C VAL A 465 -0.29 -5.61 22.48
N GLU A 466 0.49 -5.56 21.37
CA GLU A 466 1.05 -6.77 20.78
C GLU A 466 2.50 -7.05 21.19
N LEU A 467 3.34 -6.00 21.31
CA LEU A 467 4.78 -6.14 21.55
C LEU A 467 5.20 -5.84 22.98
N ASN A 468 4.32 -5.33 23.82
CA ASN A 468 4.66 -4.94 25.18
C ASN A 468 5.13 -6.11 26.07
N VAL A 469 4.72 -7.34 25.75
CA VAL A 469 5.13 -8.59 26.43
C VAL A 469 6.65 -8.81 26.35
N TYR A 470 7.32 -8.27 25.33
CA TYR A 470 8.76 -8.42 25.13
C TYR A 470 9.62 -7.42 25.90
N ASN A 471 9.03 -6.46 26.65
CA ASN A 471 9.83 -5.56 27.48
C ASN A 471 10.68 -6.35 28.47
N GLY A 472 11.94 -5.96 28.59
CA GLY A 472 12.91 -6.60 29.50
C GLY A 472 13.72 -7.74 28.88
N ILE A 473 13.44 -8.20 27.64
CA ILE A 473 14.32 -9.21 27.01
C ILE A 473 15.70 -8.60 26.69
N PRO A 474 16.79 -9.37 26.86
CA PRO A 474 18.16 -8.87 26.67
C PRO A 474 18.50 -8.47 25.22
N HIS A 475 17.67 -8.87 24.26
CA HIS A 475 17.83 -8.49 22.86
C HIS A 475 17.38 -7.07 22.54
N LEU A 476 16.59 -6.40 23.39
CA LEU A 476 16.11 -5.05 23.13
C LEU A 476 17.21 -4.00 23.25
N LEU A 477 17.28 -3.09 22.24
CA LEU A 477 18.12 -1.88 22.30
C LEU A 477 17.52 -0.80 23.20
N THR A 478 16.19 -0.70 23.20
CA THR A 478 15.41 0.27 23.97
C THR A 478 14.14 -0.39 24.49
N PRO A 479 13.47 0.14 25.52
CA PRO A 479 12.10 -0.28 25.82
C PRO A 479 11.24 -0.17 24.57
N VAL A 480 10.16 -0.97 24.47
CA VAL A 480 9.23 -0.90 23.36
C VAL A 480 8.70 0.52 23.20
N VAL A 481 8.90 1.12 22.04
CA VAL A 481 8.53 2.50 21.78
C VAL A 481 7.04 2.59 21.47
N THR A 482 6.30 3.32 22.30
CA THR A 482 4.83 3.37 22.23
C THR A 482 4.31 4.70 21.70
N ASN A 483 5.06 5.79 21.85
CA ASN A 483 4.66 7.10 21.36
C ASN A 483 5.06 7.27 19.88
N PRO A 484 4.14 7.67 18.97
CA PRO A 484 4.44 7.82 17.54
C PRO A 484 5.53 8.85 17.21
N GLN A 485 5.63 9.95 17.96
CA GLN A 485 6.68 10.95 17.76
C GLN A 485 8.05 10.40 18.19
N LYS A 486 8.10 9.70 19.34
CA LYS A 486 9.30 8.98 19.77
C LYS A 486 9.69 7.87 18.80
N ALA A 487 8.72 7.24 18.12
CA ALA A 487 8.98 6.24 17.10
C ALA A 487 9.72 6.82 15.88
N ALA A 488 9.35 8.02 15.43
CA ALA A 488 10.08 8.70 14.36
C ALA A 488 11.53 8.98 14.76
N GLN A 489 11.76 9.45 16.02
CA GLN A 489 13.11 9.66 16.55
C GLN A 489 13.89 8.35 16.67
N ALA A 490 13.27 7.26 17.11
CA ALA A 490 13.90 5.95 17.19
C ALA A 490 14.36 5.46 15.80
N LEU A 491 13.52 5.61 14.77
CA LEU A 491 13.90 5.28 13.41
C LEU A 491 15.05 6.15 12.90
N GLN A 492 15.09 7.45 13.23
CA GLN A 492 16.22 8.33 12.89
C GLN A 492 17.52 7.90 13.60
N LYS A 493 17.45 7.44 14.85
CA LYS A 493 18.62 6.90 15.55
C LYS A 493 19.17 5.63 14.92
N ILE A 494 18.28 4.76 14.38
CA ILE A 494 18.70 3.60 13.58
C ILE A 494 19.36 4.04 12.26
N VAL A 495 18.89 5.13 11.64
CA VAL A 495 19.57 5.71 10.46
C VAL A 495 20.98 6.16 10.85
N GLY A 496 21.15 6.87 11.98
CA GLY A 496 22.46 7.28 12.50
C GLY A 496 23.38 6.09 12.77
N GLU A 497 22.88 5.01 13.39
CA GLU A 497 23.66 3.78 13.60
C GLU A 497 24.07 3.12 12.27
N MET A 498 23.19 3.11 11.30
CA MET A 498 23.51 2.65 9.94
C MET A 498 24.67 3.44 9.33
N GLU A 499 24.62 4.77 9.39
CA GLU A 499 25.65 5.66 8.86
C GLU A 499 26.98 5.46 9.61
N ARG A 500 26.94 5.37 10.94
CA ARG A 500 28.12 5.04 11.76
C ARG A 500 28.76 3.70 11.36
N ARG A 501 27.96 2.67 11.05
CA ARG A 501 28.47 1.37 10.57
C ARG A 501 29.17 1.51 9.22
N TYR A 502 28.64 2.33 8.31
CA TYR A 502 29.30 2.62 7.04
C TYR A 502 30.65 3.32 7.22
N ASP A 503 30.77 4.22 8.19
CA ASP A 503 32.03 4.85 8.52
C ASP A 503 33.05 3.82 9.01
N LEU A 504 32.67 2.89 9.89
CA LEU A 504 33.52 1.78 10.32
C LEU A 504 33.96 0.89 9.14
N PHE A 505 33.05 0.57 8.23
CA PHE A 505 33.36 -0.23 7.04
C PHE A 505 34.35 0.50 6.12
N SER A 506 34.18 1.81 5.96
CA SER A 506 35.08 2.63 5.17
C SER A 506 36.50 2.64 5.75
N HIS A 507 36.65 2.82 7.06
CA HIS A 507 37.94 2.85 7.74
C HIS A 507 38.65 1.50 7.70
N THR A 508 37.92 0.39 7.72
CA THR A 508 38.49 -0.97 7.70
C THR A 508 38.58 -1.58 6.30
N GLY A 509 38.17 -0.85 5.26
CA GLY A 509 38.13 -1.34 3.88
C GLY A 509 37.15 -2.50 3.65
N THR A 510 36.20 -2.71 4.58
CA THR A 510 35.18 -3.77 4.47
C THR A 510 33.92 -3.22 3.78
N ARG A 511 33.08 -4.13 3.22
CA ARG A 511 31.90 -3.72 2.44
C ARG A 511 30.57 -3.93 3.14
N ASN A 512 30.55 -4.73 4.19
CA ASN A 512 29.34 -5.11 4.92
C ASN A 512 29.67 -5.66 6.30
N ILE A 513 28.63 -5.85 7.13
CA ILE A 513 28.76 -6.36 8.50
C ILE A 513 29.48 -7.71 8.58
N LYS A 514 29.25 -8.64 7.65
CA LYS A 514 29.92 -9.96 7.64
C LYS A 514 31.43 -9.81 7.45
N GLY A 515 31.84 -8.96 6.51
CA GLY A 515 33.24 -8.63 6.26
C GLY A 515 33.91 -7.92 7.44
N TYR A 516 33.18 -6.96 8.07
CA TYR A 516 33.67 -6.25 9.24
C TYR A 516 33.83 -7.18 10.45
N ASN A 517 32.85 -8.01 10.76
CA ASN A 517 32.95 -8.97 11.86
C ASN A 517 34.06 -9.99 11.62
N ALA A 518 34.23 -10.49 10.39
CA ALA A 518 35.36 -11.37 10.05
C ALA A 518 36.73 -10.67 10.17
N TYR A 519 36.79 -9.35 9.93
CA TYR A 519 38.00 -8.56 10.17
C TYR A 519 38.28 -8.47 11.67
N LEU A 520 37.27 -8.14 12.51
CA LEU A 520 37.41 -8.09 13.97
C LEU A 520 37.79 -9.43 14.57
N GLU A 521 37.22 -10.56 14.11
CA GLU A 521 37.57 -11.89 14.56
C GLU A 521 39.04 -12.25 14.27
N ARG A 522 39.58 -11.79 13.14
CA ARG A 522 41.01 -11.93 12.82
C ARG A 522 41.86 -11.09 13.74
N GLN A 523 41.56 -9.82 13.94
CA GLN A 523 42.25 -8.95 14.89
C GLN A 523 42.25 -9.51 16.30
N ASN A 524 41.12 -9.96 16.80
CA ASN A 524 40.98 -10.56 18.12
C ASN A 524 41.89 -11.79 18.30
N LYS A 525 42.06 -12.60 17.23
CA LYS A 525 42.94 -13.75 17.24
C LYS A 525 44.43 -13.38 17.15
N GLU A 526 44.78 -12.38 16.35
CA GLU A 526 46.16 -11.96 16.10
C GLU A 526 46.71 -11.11 17.25
N MET A 527 45.90 -10.20 17.83
CA MET A 527 46.34 -9.29 18.88
C MET A 527 45.94 -9.77 20.29
N ASN A 528 45.26 -10.92 20.40
CA ASN A 528 44.69 -11.43 21.65
C ASN A 528 43.79 -10.40 22.36
N GLU A 529 43.08 -9.62 21.58
CA GLU A 529 42.05 -8.63 22.01
C GLU A 529 40.66 -9.28 22.07
N LYS A 530 39.74 -8.62 22.76
CA LYS A 530 38.32 -9.03 22.83
C LYS A 530 37.44 -7.89 22.35
N ASN A 531 37.58 -7.51 21.08
CA ASN A 531 36.67 -6.52 20.50
C ASN A 531 35.31 -7.20 20.20
N ALA A 532 34.23 -6.61 20.71
CA ALA A 532 32.89 -7.12 20.51
C ALA A 532 32.45 -6.97 19.04
N LEU A 533 31.83 -8.02 18.49
CA LEU A 533 31.32 -8.03 17.12
C LEU A 533 30.07 -7.14 16.99
N LEU A 534 29.84 -6.60 15.80
CA LEU A 534 28.61 -5.85 15.52
C LEU A 534 27.41 -6.81 15.43
N PRO A 535 26.36 -6.60 16.25
CA PRO A 535 25.12 -7.40 16.14
C PRO A 535 24.33 -7.02 14.90
N TYR A 536 23.54 -7.95 14.38
CA TYR A 536 22.44 -7.61 13.48
C TYR A 536 21.35 -6.83 14.26
N ILE A 537 20.66 -5.93 13.59
CA ILE A 537 19.55 -5.19 14.19
C ILE A 537 18.27 -5.48 13.40
N VAL A 538 17.22 -5.91 14.09
CA VAL A 538 15.89 -6.08 13.49
C VAL A 538 14.95 -5.05 14.11
N VAL A 539 14.42 -4.16 13.27
CA VAL A 539 13.46 -3.14 13.65
C VAL A 539 12.06 -3.62 13.29
N ILE A 540 11.18 -3.68 14.26
CA ILE A 540 9.80 -4.19 14.11
C ILE A 540 8.82 -3.07 14.41
N VAL A 541 7.94 -2.77 13.44
CA VAL A 541 6.86 -1.79 13.58
C VAL A 541 5.54 -2.57 13.47
N ASP A 542 4.75 -2.64 14.54
CA ASP A 542 3.48 -3.38 14.54
C ASP A 542 2.36 -2.68 13.75
N GLU A 543 2.26 -1.36 13.85
CA GLU A 543 1.23 -0.61 13.14
C GLU A 543 1.79 0.67 12.51
N LEU A 544 2.17 0.57 11.24
CA LEU A 544 2.67 1.71 10.49
C LEU A 544 1.62 2.82 10.32
N ALA A 545 0.34 2.47 10.19
CA ALA A 545 -0.73 3.45 9.97
C ALA A 545 -0.78 4.52 11.07
N ASP A 546 -0.59 4.11 12.32
CA ASP A 546 -0.69 5.04 13.45
C ASP A 546 0.52 5.99 13.49
N LEU A 547 1.69 5.57 13.00
CA LEU A 547 2.85 6.44 12.83
C LEU A 547 2.66 7.43 11.67
N MET A 548 2.11 6.95 10.54
CA MET A 548 1.86 7.78 9.36
C MET A 548 0.79 8.85 9.60
N MET A 549 -0.09 8.67 10.56
CA MET A 549 -1.09 9.68 10.94
C MET A 549 -0.49 10.84 11.72
N VAL A 550 0.63 10.64 12.44
CA VAL A 550 1.22 11.64 13.35
C VAL A 550 2.48 12.27 12.77
N ALA A 551 3.40 11.47 12.23
CA ALA A 551 4.72 11.89 11.78
C ALA A 551 5.07 11.33 10.39
N SER A 552 4.14 11.42 9.44
CA SER A 552 4.22 10.77 8.12
C SER A 552 5.53 11.02 7.40
N LYS A 553 5.97 12.29 7.30
CA LYS A 553 7.18 12.67 6.54
C LYS A 553 8.45 12.09 7.13
N ASP A 554 8.60 12.18 8.44
CA ASP A 554 9.83 11.75 9.14
C ASP A 554 9.93 10.23 9.17
N VAL A 555 8.81 9.56 9.42
CA VAL A 555 8.70 8.09 9.40
C VAL A 555 8.98 7.55 7.99
N GLU A 556 8.32 8.10 6.96
CA GLU A 556 8.54 7.67 5.57
C GLU A 556 9.99 7.90 5.14
N ALA A 557 10.58 9.07 5.44
CA ALA A 557 11.96 9.39 5.11
C ALA A 557 12.95 8.43 5.78
N ALA A 558 12.76 8.13 7.08
CA ALA A 558 13.61 7.20 7.81
C ALA A 558 13.49 5.77 7.27
N ILE A 559 12.27 5.28 7.03
CA ILE A 559 12.03 3.96 6.41
C ILE A 559 12.69 3.88 5.04
N MET A 560 12.54 4.91 4.21
CA MET A 560 13.15 4.99 2.90
C MET A 560 14.68 4.89 2.96
N ARG A 561 15.31 5.68 3.83
CA ARG A 561 16.75 5.69 4.01
C ARG A 561 17.27 4.32 4.44
N LEU A 562 16.62 3.71 5.43
CA LEU A 562 16.95 2.36 5.89
C LEU A 562 16.72 1.32 4.79
N ALA A 563 15.58 1.33 4.12
CA ALA A 563 15.27 0.34 3.09
C ALA A 563 16.26 0.36 1.90
N GLN A 564 16.83 1.52 1.59
CA GLN A 564 17.82 1.66 0.52
C GLN A 564 19.23 1.18 0.92
N MET A 565 19.64 1.39 2.16
CA MET A 565 21.05 1.25 2.55
C MET A 565 21.31 0.25 3.68
N ALA A 566 20.33 -0.06 4.53
CA ALA A 566 20.59 -0.76 5.78
C ALA A 566 21.01 -2.23 5.64
N ARG A 567 20.78 -2.86 4.48
CA ARG A 567 21.11 -4.27 4.23
C ARG A 567 22.58 -4.59 4.50
N ALA A 568 23.50 -3.79 3.96
CA ALA A 568 24.95 -4.03 4.13
C ALA A 568 25.40 -3.76 5.57
N ALA A 569 24.72 -2.84 6.27
CA ALA A 569 24.94 -2.55 7.69
C ALA A 569 24.38 -3.63 8.65
N GLY A 570 23.68 -4.65 8.14
CA GLY A 570 23.06 -5.70 8.94
C GLY A 570 21.83 -5.22 9.72
N ILE A 571 21.09 -4.27 9.17
CA ILE A 571 19.87 -3.73 9.78
C ILE A 571 18.67 -4.09 8.90
N HIS A 572 17.65 -4.68 9.51
CA HIS A 572 16.50 -5.25 8.81
C HIS A 572 15.19 -4.68 9.36
N LEU A 573 14.24 -4.38 8.47
CA LEU A 573 12.93 -3.81 8.83
C LEU A 573 11.84 -4.85 8.66
N ILE A 574 10.97 -4.98 9.65
CA ILE A 574 9.69 -5.67 9.57
C ILE A 574 8.61 -4.64 9.86
N ILE A 575 7.88 -4.25 8.83
CA ILE A 575 6.87 -3.21 8.91
C ILE A 575 5.51 -3.85 8.76
N ALA A 576 4.66 -3.69 9.78
CA ALA A 576 3.33 -4.24 9.75
C ALA A 576 2.24 -3.17 9.80
N THR A 577 1.06 -3.49 9.24
CA THR A 577 -0.13 -2.65 9.30
C THR A 577 -1.42 -3.46 9.13
N GLN A 578 -2.47 -3.04 9.92
CA GLN A 578 -3.83 -3.55 9.75
C GLN A 578 -4.65 -2.70 8.78
N ARG A 579 -4.10 -1.56 8.30
CA ARG A 579 -4.76 -0.64 7.37
C ARG A 579 -4.01 -0.59 6.04
N PRO A 580 -4.29 -1.53 5.12
CA PRO A 580 -3.59 -1.61 3.83
C PRO A 580 -4.11 -0.57 2.84
N SER A 581 -4.09 0.71 3.19
CA SER A 581 -4.44 1.83 2.32
C SER A 581 -3.22 2.40 1.60
N VAL A 582 -3.43 3.11 0.50
CA VAL A 582 -2.36 3.73 -0.31
C VAL A 582 -1.62 4.83 0.47
N ASP A 583 -2.31 5.49 1.41
CA ASP A 583 -1.73 6.53 2.26
C ASP A 583 -0.77 5.96 3.32
N VAL A 584 -0.92 4.68 3.68
CA VAL A 584 -0.06 3.97 4.63
C VAL A 584 1.03 3.20 3.90
N ILE A 585 0.65 2.38 2.90
CA ILE A 585 1.58 1.62 2.06
C ILE A 585 1.81 2.42 0.78
N THR A 586 2.62 3.47 0.89
CA THR A 586 2.89 4.39 -0.22
C THR A 586 3.67 3.71 -1.35
N GLY A 587 3.65 4.32 -2.54
CA GLY A 587 4.45 3.83 -3.66
C GLY A 587 5.95 3.79 -3.35
N LEU A 588 6.44 4.71 -2.51
CA LEU A 588 7.84 4.76 -2.08
C LEU A 588 8.19 3.58 -1.18
N ILE A 589 7.36 3.27 -0.20
CA ILE A 589 7.54 2.10 0.69
C ILE A 589 7.56 0.81 -0.14
N LYS A 590 6.59 0.64 -1.07
CA LYS A 590 6.52 -0.55 -1.92
C LYS A 590 7.73 -0.74 -2.84
N ALA A 591 8.27 0.35 -3.37
CA ALA A 591 9.44 0.30 -4.24
C ALA A 591 10.72 -0.17 -3.53
N ASN A 592 10.82 0.08 -2.22
CA ASN A 592 12.02 -0.21 -1.43
C ASN A 592 11.88 -1.42 -0.51
N ILE A 593 10.64 -1.90 -0.26
CA ILE A 593 10.35 -3.11 0.50
C ILE A 593 9.68 -4.14 -0.43
N PRO A 594 10.48 -4.94 -1.14
CA PRO A 594 9.95 -5.84 -2.16
C PRO A 594 9.39 -7.15 -1.61
N SER A 595 9.81 -7.59 -0.41
CA SER A 595 9.29 -8.80 0.21
C SER A 595 8.03 -8.49 1.01
N ARG A 596 6.97 -9.26 0.78
CA ARG A 596 5.65 -8.93 1.33
C ARG A 596 4.89 -10.16 1.79
N ILE A 597 4.18 -10.00 2.88
CA ILE A 597 3.20 -10.97 3.38
C ILE A 597 1.84 -10.27 3.43
N ALA A 598 0.85 -10.84 2.77
CA ALA A 598 -0.52 -10.41 2.85
C ALA A 598 -1.37 -11.47 3.54
N PHE A 599 -1.96 -11.14 4.66
CA PHE A 599 -3.03 -11.88 5.28
C PHE A 599 -4.37 -11.55 4.66
N SER A 600 -5.45 -12.18 5.11
CA SER A 600 -6.80 -11.93 4.64
C SER A 600 -7.16 -10.45 4.76
N VAL A 601 -7.70 -9.88 3.68
CA VAL A 601 -8.18 -8.50 3.57
C VAL A 601 -9.62 -8.47 3.07
N SER A 602 -10.28 -7.32 3.24
CA SER A 602 -11.70 -7.17 2.89
C SER A 602 -11.96 -6.96 1.39
N SER A 603 -10.99 -6.48 0.65
CA SER A 603 -11.18 -6.12 -0.76
C SER A 603 -9.99 -6.50 -1.65
N ALA A 604 -10.27 -6.69 -2.94
CA ALA A 604 -9.23 -6.87 -3.96
C ALA A 604 -8.37 -5.60 -4.16
N VAL A 605 -8.84 -4.43 -3.72
CA VAL A 605 -8.07 -3.18 -3.75
C VAL A 605 -6.97 -3.25 -2.69
N ASP A 606 -7.31 -3.68 -1.48
CA ASP A 606 -6.36 -3.86 -0.38
C ASP A 606 -5.28 -4.89 -0.75
N SER A 607 -5.70 -6.01 -1.39
CA SER A 607 -4.75 -7.01 -1.88
C SER A 607 -3.75 -6.42 -2.88
N ARG A 608 -4.22 -5.60 -3.84
CA ARG A 608 -3.33 -4.90 -4.78
C ARG A 608 -2.45 -3.87 -4.10
N THR A 609 -2.94 -3.21 -3.07
CA THR A 609 -2.13 -2.25 -2.31
C THR A 609 -0.92 -2.95 -1.67
N ILE A 610 -1.09 -4.18 -1.17
CA ILE A 610 -0.01 -4.95 -0.54
C ILE A 610 0.86 -5.66 -1.59
N LEU A 611 0.24 -6.49 -2.46
CA LEU A 611 0.93 -7.46 -3.32
C LEU A 611 1.07 -7.03 -4.78
N ASP A 612 0.52 -5.87 -5.17
CA ASP A 612 0.32 -5.44 -6.57
C ASP A 612 -0.54 -6.43 -7.40
N SER A 613 -1.16 -7.41 -6.75
CA SER A 613 -2.02 -8.45 -7.33
C SER A 613 -3.22 -8.76 -6.45
N GLN A 614 -4.24 -9.40 -7.04
CA GLN A 614 -5.39 -9.92 -6.30
C GLN A 614 -5.05 -11.26 -5.65
N GLY A 615 -5.81 -11.65 -4.63
CA GLY A 615 -5.76 -12.99 -4.02
C GLY A 615 -5.82 -12.98 -2.50
N ALA A 616 -5.38 -11.92 -1.82
CA ALA A 616 -5.45 -11.83 -0.36
C ALA A 616 -6.90 -11.68 0.15
N GLU A 617 -7.82 -11.16 -0.66
CA GLU A 617 -9.25 -11.13 -0.37
C GLU A 617 -9.92 -12.51 -0.40
N LYS A 618 -9.22 -13.53 -0.93
CA LYS A 618 -9.67 -14.93 -1.02
C LYS A 618 -9.11 -15.82 0.08
N LEU A 619 -8.36 -15.25 1.00
CA LEU A 619 -7.76 -15.95 2.12
C LEU A 619 -8.78 -16.21 3.23
N LEU A 620 -8.60 -17.31 3.95
CA LEU A 620 -9.53 -17.79 4.96
C LEU A 620 -9.42 -17.10 6.32
N GLY A 621 -8.35 -16.29 6.52
CA GLY A 621 -7.98 -15.77 7.83
C GLY A 621 -7.30 -16.82 8.72
N LYS A 622 -7.14 -16.54 10.02
CA LYS A 622 -6.52 -17.47 10.99
C LYS A 622 -5.13 -17.96 10.57
N GLY A 623 -4.30 -17.06 10.05
CA GLY A 623 -2.93 -17.36 9.63
C GLY A 623 -2.77 -17.76 8.18
N ASP A 624 -3.85 -17.88 7.41
CA ASP A 624 -3.77 -18.09 5.95
C ASP A 624 -3.24 -16.82 5.28
N MET A 625 -2.12 -16.91 4.58
CA MET A 625 -1.40 -15.77 4.01
C MET A 625 -0.82 -16.04 2.63
N LEU A 626 -0.53 -14.98 1.90
CA LEU A 626 0.23 -14.97 0.67
C LEU A 626 1.60 -14.34 0.92
N TYR A 627 2.66 -15.08 0.69
CA TYR A 627 4.04 -14.64 0.83
C TYR A 627 4.70 -14.42 -0.53
N LEU A 628 5.19 -13.21 -0.76
CA LEU A 628 5.94 -12.81 -1.94
C LEU A 628 7.36 -12.45 -1.53
N PRO A 629 8.33 -13.39 -1.63
CA PRO A 629 9.73 -13.09 -1.36
C PRO A 629 10.35 -12.23 -2.47
N TYR A 630 11.44 -11.55 -2.14
CA TYR A 630 12.24 -10.80 -3.10
C TYR A 630 12.66 -11.68 -4.29
N GLY A 631 12.50 -11.15 -5.51
CA GLY A 631 12.89 -11.84 -6.75
C GLY A 631 11.84 -12.79 -7.33
N GLN A 632 10.74 -13.06 -6.63
CA GLN A 632 9.61 -13.80 -7.17
C GLN A 632 8.51 -12.87 -7.70
N SER A 633 7.83 -13.30 -8.76
CA SER A 633 6.74 -12.53 -9.39
C SER A 633 5.34 -12.97 -8.94
N LYS A 634 5.21 -14.12 -8.30
CA LYS A 634 3.95 -14.66 -7.80
C LYS A 634 4.07 -15.02 -6.32
N PRO A 635 3.05 -14.72 -5.52
CA PRO A 635 3.06 -15.09 -4.11
C PRO A 635 2.76 -16.58 -3.93
N THR A 636 3.38 -17.18 -2.92
CA THR A 636 3.11 -18.53 -2.45
C THR A 636 2.09 -18.47 -1.31
N ARG A 637 1.07 -19.36 -1.32
CA ARG A 637 0.12 -19.47 -0.21
C ARG A 637 0.69 -20.33 0.90
N ILE A 638 0.63 -19.81 2.12
CA ILE A 638 1.19 -20.43 3.32
C ILE A 638 0.13 -20.41 4.43
N GLN A 639 -0.04 -21.54 5.11
CA GLN A 639 -0.68 -21.54 6.41
C GLN A 639 0.36 -21.18 7.47
N GLY A 640 0.18 -20.01 8.08
CA GLY A 640 1.10 -19.47 9.09
C GLY A 640 1.19 -20.37 10.33
N ALA A 641 2.38 -20.40 10.89
CA ALA A 641 2.63 -21.12 12.13
C ALA A 641 1.88 -20.44 13.29
N PHE A 642 1.14 -21.23 14.04
CA PHE A 642 0.43 -20.79 15.24
C PHE A 642 1.35 -20.81 16.45
N LEU A 643 1.25 -19.79 17.25
CA LEU A 643 1.93 -19.60 18.53
C LEU A 643 0.92 -18.97 19.50
N SER A 644 0.76 -19.55 20.67
CA SER A 644 -0.11 -19.02 21.71
C SER A 644 0.60 -17.99 22.58
N ASP A 645 -0.17 -17.10 23.23
CA ASP A 645 0.37 -16.08 24.13
C ASP A 645 1.14 -16.72 25.30
N ALA A 646 0.67 -17.87 25.82
CA ALA A 646 1.37 -18.60 26.87
C ALA A 646 2.75 -19.12 26.45
N GLU A 647 2.93 -19.52 25.17
CA GLU A 647 4.23 -19.92 24.63
C GLU A 647 5.15 -18.73 24.50
N VAL A 648 4.63 -17.57 24.06
CA VAL A 648 5.39 -16.30 23.98
C VAL A 648 5.90 -15.93 25.38
N GLU A 649 5.01 -15.91 26.38
CA GLU A 649 5.36 -15.60 27.77
C GLU A 649 6.41 -16.58 28.33
N ALA A 650 6.29 -17.88 28.05
CA ALA A 650 7.26 -18.89 28.48
C ALA A 650 8.66 -18.63 27.90
N VAL A 651 8.75 -18.29 26.62
CA VAL A 651 10.03 -17.95 25.94
C VAL A 651 10.59 -16.64 26.51
N VAL A 652 9.77 -15.60 26.65
CA VAL A 652 10.18 -14.31 27.22
C VAL A 652 10.70 -14.51 28.65
N HIS A 653 9.98 -15.23 29.49
CA HIS A 653 10.39 -15.52 30.86
C HIS A 653 11.74 -16.28 30.89
N PHE A 654 11.93 -17.24 29.99
CA PHE A 654 13.16 -18.00 29.91
C PHE A 654 14.37 -17.10 29.57
N VAL A 655 14.25 -16.19 28.60
CA VAL A 655 15.36 -15.33 28.21
C VAL A 655 15.62 -14.20 29.23
N THR A 656 14.56 -13.64 29.84
CA THR A 656 14.71 -12.58 30.88
C THR A 656 15.28 -13.11 32.18
N SER A 657 15.02 -14.37 32.53
CA SER A 657 15.58 -15.00 33.75
C SER A 657 17.10 -15.23 33.67
N GLN A 658 17.68 -15.27 32.48
CA GLN A 658 19.13 -15.47 32.27
C GLN A 658 19.93 -14.17 32.23
N GLN A 659 19.34 -13.13 31.67
CA GLN A 659 20.00 -11.84 31.49
C GLN A 659 18.95 -10.72 31.41
N SER A 660 19.13 -9.65 32.14
CA SER A 660 18.30 -8.43 32.06
C SER A 660 18.62 -7.63 30.80
N ALA A 661 17.64 -6.84 30.34
CA ALA A 661 17.85 -5.92 29.23
C ALA A 661 18.90 -4.88 29.60
N ASN A 662 19.86 -4.68 28.70
CA ASN A 662 20.82 -3.58 28.78
C ASN A 662 20.45 -2.56 27.69
N TYR A 663 19.64 -1.55 28.07
CA TYR A 663 19.17 -0.55 27.11
C TYR A 663 20.28 0.45 26.78
N VAL A 664 20.40 0.76 25.51
CA VAL A 664 21.37 1.72 24.97
C VAL A 664 20.79 3.13 25.06
N GLU A 665 21.30 3.99 25.96
CA GLU A 665 20.79 5.35 26.16
C GLU A 665 20.82 6.19 24.87
N GLU A 666 21.87 6.06 24.07
CA GLU A 666 21.99 6.74 22.78
C GLU A 666 20.89 6.36 21.78
N MET A 667 20.39 5.13 21.87
CA MET A 667 19.30 4.63 21.02
C MET A 667 17.92 4.92 21.60
N THR A 668 17.81 5.24 22.88
CA THR A 668 16.55 5.57 23.52
C THR A 668 16.07 6.95 23.03
N PRO A 669 14.85 7.07 22.50
CA PRO A 669 14.30 8.36 22.11
C PRO A 669 14.28 9.28 23.32
N GLY A 670 14.84 10.50 23.19
CA GLY A 670 14.82 11.50 24.25
C GLY A 670 13.39 11.71 24.76
N ASN A 671 13.24 12.14 26.00
CA ASN A 671 11.97 12.71 26.41
C ASN A 671 11.68 13.80 25.38
N VAL A 672 10.60 13.64 24.61
CA VAL A 672 9.92 14.78 24.05
C VAL A 672 9.56 15.55 25.30
N MET A 673 10.43 16.50 25.72
CA MET A 673 9.89 17.62 26.45
C MET A 673 8.73 18.04 25.56
N GLU A 674 7.52 17.98 26.03
CA GLU A 674 6.51 18.91 25.62
C GLU A 674 7.22 20.25 25.72
N ASN A 675 7.93 20.63 24.66
CA ASN A 675 8.25 21.99 24.40
C ASN A 675 6.89 22.63 24.09
N GLU A 676 6.17 22.89 25.15
CA GLU A 676 5.41 24.09 25.27
C GLU A 676 6.35 25.16 24.77
N THR A 677 6.20 25.59 23.51
CA THR A 677 6.95 26.66 22.83
C THR A 677 8.01 26.24 21.82
N ASN A 678 7.67 25.38 20.85
CA ASN A 678 8.31 25.49 19.54
C ASN A 678 7.25 25.94 18.53
N SER A 679 7.07 27.24 18.47
CA SER A 679 6.50 27.91 17.32
C SER A 679 7.25 27.43 16.07
N GLU A 680 6.51 27.01 15.01
CA GLU A 680 7.09 26.72 13.69
C GLU A 680 7.71 27.97 13.05
N ASP A 681 7.58 29.14 13.69
CA ASP A 681 8.05 30.42 13.16
C ASP A 681 9.35 30.85 13.89
N GLU A 682 10.44 30.95 13.11
CA GLU A 682 11.78 31.38 13.58
C GLU A 682 11.76 32.69 14.38
N LEU A 683 10.74 33.54 14.16
CA LEU A 683 10.61 34.84 14.89
C LEU A 683 9.82 34.73 16.18
N TYR A 684 9.32 33.56 16.57
CA TYR A 684 8.46 33.44 17.75
C TYR A 684 9.18 33.89 19.03
N GLN A 685 10.42 33.48 19.22
CA GLN A 685 11.21 33.83 20.43
C GLN A 685 11.47 35.35 20.53
N ASP A 686 11.78 35.96 19.40
CA ASP A 686 11.99 37.43 19.34
C ASP A 686 10.67 38.17 19.58
N VAL A 687 9.58 37.66 19.07
CA VAL A 687 8.22 38.21 19.27
C VAL A 687 7.77 38.01 20.71
N TYR A 688 8.03 36.85 21.30
CA TYR A 688 7.76 36.57 22.71
C TYR A 688 8.48 37.55 23.63
N ALA A 689 9.80 37.71 23.48
CA ALA A 689 10.60 38.67 24.25
C ALA A 689 10.11 40.11 24.09
N PHE A 690 9.80 40.51 22.85
CA PHE A 690 9.28 41.85 22.56
C PHE A 690 7.91 42.10 23.19
N VAL A 691 7.01 41.13 23.18
CA VAL A 691 5.65 41.24 23.73
C VAL A 691 5.71 41.36 25.26
N ILE A 692 6.59 40.63 25.93
CA ILE A 692 6.83 40.74 27.37
C ILE A 692 7.45 42.11 27.71
N GLU A 693 8.44 42.58 26.96
CA GLU A 693 9.05 43.91 27.18
C GLU A 693 8.03 45.04 27.01
N LYS A 694 7.17 44.97 26.00
CA LYS A 694 6.19 46.05 25.73
C LYS A 694 4.89 45.91 26.49
N GLN A 695 4.62 44.77 27.13
CA GLN A 695 3.37 44.47 27.86
C GLN A 695 2.09 44.74 27.03
N LYS A 696 2.19 44.63 25.71
CA LYS A 696 1.09 44.81 24.77
C LYS A 696 1.33 43.96 23.54
N ALA A 697 0.28 43.26 23.08
CA ALA A 697 0.33 42.45 21.88
C ALA A 697 -0.75 42.86 20.88
N SER A 698 -0.37 43.04 19.62
CA SER A 698 -1.30 43.20 18.51
C SER A 698 -0.60 42.88 17.19
N ALA A 699 -1.35 42.35 16.22
CA ALA A 699 -0.82 42.03 14.89
C ALA A 699 -0.19 43.26 14.19
N SER A 700 -0.80 44.45 14.36
CA SER A 700 -0.25 45.71 13.81
C SER A 700 1.06 46.13 14.44
N LEU A 701 1.27 45.83 15.74
CA LEU A 701 2.49 46.10 16.44
C LEU A 701 3.62 45.22 15.95
N LEU A 702 3.35 43.90 15.80
CA LEU A 702 4.32 42.93 15.31
C LEU A 702 4.69 43.18 13.83
N GLN A 703 3.70 43.51 12.96
CA GLN A 703 3.99 43.90 11.60
C GLN A 703 4.99 45.05 11.48
N ARG A 704 4.84 46.06 12.34
CA ARG A 704 5.67 47.26 12.32
C ARG A 704 7.08 47.01 12.85
N GLN A 705 7.16 46.20 13.91
CA GLN A 705 8.44 45.92 14.57
C GLN A 705 9.30 44.96 13.77
N PHE A 706 8.69 43.83 13.32
CA PHE A 706 9.41 42.74 12.68
C PHE A 706 9.31 42.79 11.12
N ARG A 707 8.64 43.81 10.57
CA ARG A 707 8.40 44.00 9.12
C ARG A 707 7.84 42.76 8.42
N ILE A 708 6.90 42.09 9.06
CA ILE A 708 6.24 40.87 8.59
C ILE A 708 4.85 41.16 8.02
N GLY A 709 4.34 40.26 7.18
CA GLY A 709 2.98 40.35 6.65
C GLY A 709 1.90 40.14 7.71
N TYR A 710 0.68 40.66 7.49
CA TYR A 710 -0.44 40.56 8.43
C TYR A 710 -0.75 39.11 8.82
N ASN A 711 -0.78 38.19 7.86
CA ASN A 711 -1.11 36.79 8.14
C ASN A 711 -0.06 36.09 9.05
N ARG A 712 1.23 36.45 8.90
CA ARG A 712 2.30 35.93 9.76
C ARG A 712 2.20 36.53 11.18
N ALA A 713 1.95 37.83 11.26
CA ALA A 713 1.75 38.52 12.53
C ALA A 713 0.50 38.01 13.29
N ALA A 714 -0.59 37.72 12.56
CA ALA A 714 -1.81 37.17 13.15
C ALA A 714 -1.57 35.77 13.72
N ARG A 715 -0.89 34.88 12.98
CA ARG A 715 -0.52 33.55 13.49
C ARG A 715 0.34 33.60 14.76
N LEU A 716 1.34 34.46 14.79
CA LEU A 716 2.18 34.64 15.98
C LEU A 716 1.38 35.16 17.19
N ILE A 717 0.40 36.01 16.96
CA ILE A 717 -0.53 36.47 18.00
C ILE A 717 -1.43 35.33 18.49
N ASP A 718 -1.98 34.52 17.58
CA ASP A 718 -2.84 33.38 17.94
C ASP A 718 -2.03 32.31 18.70
N GLU A 719 -0.77 32.14 18.36
CA GLU A 719 0.15 31.22 18.99
C GLU A 719 0.58 31.70 20.40
N LEU A 720 0.82 32.99 20.57
CA LEU A 720 1.04 33.62 21.91
C LEU A 720 -0.21 33.48 22.80
N GLU A 721 -1.41 33.55 22.25
CA GLU A 721 -2.66 33.31 22.98
C GLU A 721 -2.80 31.83 23.38
N ALA A 722 -2.57 30.92 22.43
CA ALA A 722 -2.61 29.46 22.69
C ALA A 722 -1.62 29.02 23.77
N ASN A 723 -0.45 29.68 23.84
CA ASN A 723 0.59 29.45 24.85
C ASN A 723 0.34 30.22 26.15
N GLY A 724 -0.80 30.90 26.30
CA GLY A 724 -1.16 31.61 27.54
C GLY A 724 -0.31 32.86 27.85
N VAL A 725 0.45 33.36 26.90
CA VAL A 725 1.31 34.55 27.05
C VAL A 725 0.48 35.83 27.05
N ILE A 726 -0.59 35.83 26.22
CA ILE A 726 -1.50 36.97 26.08
C ILE A 726 -2.96 36.53 26.22
N GLY A 727 -3.81 37.46 26.66
CA GLY A 727 -5.23 37.22 26.84
C GLY A 727 -6.02 37.22 25.52
N PRO A 728 -7.30 36.80 25.55
CA PRO A 728 -8.16 36.75 24.40
C PRO A 728 -8.44 38.12 23.78
N ALA A 729 -8.83 38.13 22.50
CA ALA A 729 -9.13 39.35 21.76
C ALA A 729 -10.29 40.13 22.36
N THR A 730 -10.07 41.39 22.74
CA THR A 730 -11.06 42.33 23.26
C THR A 730 -11.35 43.45 22.25
N GLY A 731 -11.87 43.08 21.06
CA GLY A 731 -12.15 44.01 19.97
C GLY A 731 -10.87 44.53 19.28
N SER A 732 -10.81 45.83 18.96
CA SER A 732 -9.69 46.45 18.23
C SER A 732 -8.54 46.94 19.12
N LYS A 733 -8.59 46.71 20.42
CA LYS A 733 -7.54 47.10 21.34
C LYS A 733 -6.38 46.06 21.37
N PRO A 734 -5.13 46.51 21.68
CA PRO A 734 -4.03 45.55 21.93
C PRO A 734 -4.41 44.56 23.03
N ARG A 735 -4.02 43.30 22.90
CA ARG A 735 -4.26 42.25 23.90
C ARG A 735 -3.36 42.46 25.13
N ASN A 736 -3.85 42.14 26.30
CA ASN A 736 -3.09 42.21 27.54
C ASN A 736 -2.12 41.02 27.64
N VAL A 737 -0.91 41.27 28.16
CA VAL A 737 0.06 40.22 28.46
C VAL A 737 -0.26 39.65 29.83
N LEU A 738 -0.25 38.34 29.98
CA LEU A 738 -0.60 37.59 31.18
C LEU A 738 0.64 37.26 32.04
N ILE A 739 1.83 37.35 31.47
CA ILE A 739 3.11 37.06 32.13
C ILE A 739 3.71 38.39 32.60
N GLU A 740 4.01 38.49 33.90
CA GLU A 740 4.67 39.65 34.50
C GLU A 740 6.16 39.65 34.16
N GLN A 741 6.75 40.87 33.98
CA GLN A 741 8.21 41.02 33.88
C GLN A 741 8.84 40.64 35.22
N ASN A 742 9.69 39.62 35.26
CA ASN A 742 10.62 39.48 36.40
C ASN A 742 11.64 40.61 36.32
N GLU A 743 11.53 41.58 37.18
CA GLU A 743 12.62 42.55 37.45
C GLU A 743 13.78 41.78 38.08
N GLU A 744 14.88 41.55 37.32
CA GLU A 744 16.20 41.36 37.85
C GLU A 744 16.91 42.69 37.96
#